data_7d1c83d43ffd3f5f36a1b5e792518f7e
#
_entry.id   7d1c83d43ffd3f5f36a1b5e792518f7e
#
_cell.length_a   1.000
_cell.length_b   1.000
_cell.length_c   1.000
_cell.angle_alpha   90.00
_cell.angle_beta   90.00
_cell.angle_gamma   90.00
#
_symmetry.space_group_name_H-M   'P 1'
#
loop_
_entity.id
_entity.type
_entity.pdbx_description
1 polymer ?
#
loop_
_entity_poly.entity_id
_entity_poly.type
_entity_poly.pdbx_seq_one_letter_code
_entity_poly.pdbx_strand_id
1 'polypeptide(L)'
;MNFLLLALSFTLQFSSDTTRLVLLKVSATTSRTDPELVVRSSGLAEQQIYTAAGFRNALADAIRKIYDLGLFAQVEAETTMLKDGVYLNFILQEYPKLKTVEFEGYRRLKKKDLQSRVKIKPGEIITGRKIFDLQQEILKLYKQKGYLQVKINPVQSQPDSTGEVVLTFQIDEGNPVRIRNIEIYGNEHFTDSQIEIKLVNRQKTWYRKGMLKEEEFTRDLDRIVDFYKQRGFIDARVVDYDMNFDRGWVDINIYVTEGKRYYFGDYSFTGNSVIDSARLASLVRYRPGSIYNIKLAQTTLTDLFGSYSEEGYIYAQITPVEKISNDTVYISYKINEGSPALIRLVKIEGNQQTQDKVIRREISSLPGYTFKRSEVMRSQRDIFNLGFFDDVAIDYRRVDTLGTIDLIYKVKEKSFFGTIGAGVTYSAQDKLAGYVELQQPNLLGRGWRANLKAEKGSKKTDFQFSFTEPWLFDTPTSAGFDISYITKDYDYYNKQVLSGGVSFSRPLPLDYTRVYLSLRLSDGFVPPTSINSGYKPSKLFNVYRDTVHKTSFLPSITITRDSRDYIYNPLTGSAITYSVDFSFLDIRFQRHTLDLTQHLPLFWKFGIKGRARLGYIVGFTSADTVPLSERFYPGGTGIDGIRGYGESSIGPYDAGYPVGGTMLSIFSFEYRLRLNPQITLLSFFDAGNTWNRYEQFSLSDLKRGAGVGIRLEIPMLGLIGFDLGYGFDKSRPGWEPHFQLGTTF
;
A
#
# COMPACT_ATOMS: atom_id res chain seq x y z
N MET A 1 -6.66 -1.56 -42.75
CA MET A 1 -5.63 -0.83 -43.50
C MET A 1 -6.14 -0.63 -44.91
N ASN A 2 -7.11 0.31 -45.06
CA ASN A 2 -7.60 0.74 -46.38
C ASN A 2 -7.15 2.18 -46.54
N PHE A 3 -6.03 2.35 -47.23
CA PHE A 3 -5.65 3.64 -47.79
C PHE A 3 -6.64 3.94 -48.92
N LEU A 4 -7.66 4.76 -48.64
CA LEU A 4 -8.36 5.47 -49.70
C LEU A 4 -7.36 6.51 -50.22
N LEU A 5 -6.62 6.13 -51.27
CA LEU A 5 -6.03 7.05 -52.21
C LEU A 5 -7.22 7.77 -52.88
N LEU A 6 -7.66 8.89 -52.30
CA LEU A 6 -8.51 9.82 -53.02
C LEU A 6 -7.69 10.33 -54.22
N ALA A 7 -8.15 9.92 -55.39
CA ALA A 7 -7.56 10.26 -56.65
C ALA A 7 -7.43 11.79 -56.73
N LEU A 8 -6.19 12.26 -56.73
CA LEU A 8 -5.84 13.53 -57.35
C LEU A 8 -6.28 13.46 -58.82
N SER A 9 -7.39 14.03 -59.17
CA SER A 9 -7.74 14.33 -60.56
C SER A 9 -6.80 15.44 -61.04
N PHE A 10 -5.53 15.11 -61.22
CA PHE A 10 -4.58 15.95 -61.89
C PHE A 10 -4.74 15.73 -63.39
N THR A 11 -5.62 16.44 -64.04
CA THR A 11 -5.53 16.70 -65.50
C THR A 11 -4.50 17.80 -65.77
N LEU A 12 -3.24 17.55 -65.37
CA LEU A 12 -2.14 18.33 -65.94
C LEU A 12 -1.78 17.70 -67.25
N GLN A 13 -2.36 18.21 -68.35
CA GLN A 13 -1.86 17.97 -69.69
C GLN A 13 -0.50 18.68 -69.87
N PHE A 14 0.58 18.03 -69.39
CA PHE A 14 1.94 18.45 -69.79
C PHE A 14 2.32 17.71 -71.06
N SER A 15 2.58 18.43 -72.13
CA SER A 15 2.97 17.88 -73.45
C SER A 15 4.45 17.46 -73.52
N SER A 16 5.26 17.55 -72.50
CA SER A 16 6.58 16.99 -72.38
C SER A 16 7.18 17.03 -70.98
N ASP A 17 7.97 16.01 -70.61
CA ASP A 17 8.62 15.86 -69.26
C ASP A 17 9.75 16.89 -69.01
N THR A 18 10.02 17.75 -69.94
CA THR A 18 11.13 18.75 -69.98
C THR A 18 10.68 20.16 -69.56
N THR A 19 9.41 20.38 -69.25
CA THR A 19 8.92 21.70 -68.86
C THR A 19 9.47 22.09 -67.46
N ARG A 20 10.20 23.20 -67.39
CA ARG A 20 10.67 23.79 -66.12
C ARG A 20 9.54 24.60 -65.48
N LEU A 21 9.19 24.27 -64.23
CA LEU A 21 8.19 24.97 -63.44
C LEU A 21 8.90 25.75 -62.33
N VAL A 22 8.58 27.03 -62.20
CA VAL A 22 9.05 27.88 -61.07
C VAL A 22 7.97 27.94 -60.02
N LEU A 23 8.27 27.55 -58.80
CA LEU A 23 7.36 27.69 -57.65
C LEU A 23 7.39 29.15 -57.19
N LEU A 24 6.41 29.94 -57.56
CA LEU A 24 6.39 31.37 -57.27
C LEU A 24 6.03 31.67 -55.83
N LYS A 25 5.05 30.94 -55.28
CA LYS A 25 4.56 31.15 -53.93
C LYS A 25 3.98 29.86 -53.33
N VAL A 26 4.20 29.67 -52.05
CA VAL A 26 3.61 28.60 -51.26
C VAL A 26 2.78 29.26 -50.14
N SER A 27 1.52 28.89 -50.02
CA SER A 27 0.62 29.34 -48.96
C SER A 27 -0.10 28.19 -48.32
N ALA A 28 -0.67 28.41 -47.16
CA ALA A 28 -1.53 27.44 -46.48
C ALA A 28 -2.76 28.13 -45.93
N THR A 29 -3.91 27.47 -46.10
CA THR A 29 -5.18 27.90 -45.53
C THR A 29 -5.51 26.98 -44.38
N THR A 30 -5.39 27.51 -43.17
CA THR A 30 -5.63 26.83 -41.88
C THR A 30 -6.72 27.55 -41.11
N SER A 31 -7.34 26.86 -40.15
CA SER A 31 -8.33 27.48 -39.26
C SER A 31 -7.70 28.01 -37.96
N ARG A 32 -6.66 27.38 -37.46
CA ARG A 32 -6.06 27.69 -36.13
C ARG A 32 -4.54 27.59 -36.11
N THR A 33 -3.96 26.75 -36.94
CA THR A 33 -2.52 26.57 -37.02
C THR A 33 -1.91 27.73 -37.79
N ASP A 34 -0.73 28.19 -37.39
CA ASP A 34 -0.02 29.21 -38.11
C ASP A 34 0.32 28.74 -39.57
N PRO A 35 -0.18 29.43 -40.61
CA PRO A 35 0.09 29.07 -41.99
C PRO A 35 1.59 29.01 -42.31
N GLU A 36 2.42 29.86 -41.69
CA GLU A 36 3.85 29.84 -41.91
C GLU A 36 4.52 28.56 -41.41
N LEU A 37 4.03 28.01 -40.29
CA LEU A 37 4.51 26.72 -39.76
C LEU A 37 4.30 25.60 -40.80
N VAL A 38 3.14 25.57 -41.44
CA VAL A 38 2.80 24.57 -42.43
C VAL A 38 3.69 24.71 -43.65
N VAL A 39 3.85 25.96 -44.17
CA VAL A 39 4.72 26.24 -45.31
C VAL A 39 6.14 25.82 -45.02
N ARG A 40 6.70 26.16 -43.87
CA ARG A 40 8.05 25.74 -43.47
C ARG A 40 8.18 24.21 -43.37
N SER A 41 7.19 23.55 -42.77
CA SER A 41 7.19 22.11 -42.59
C SER A 41 7.07 21.33 -43.91
N SER A 42 6.46 21.93 -44.96
CA SER A 42 6.35 21.35 -46.27
C SER A 42 7.74 21.09 -46.92
N GLY A 43 8.72 21.90 -46.53
CA GLY A 43 10.07 21.85 -47.12
C GLY A 43 10.17 22.37 -48.53
N LEU A 44 9.11 23.01 -49.04
CA LEU A 44 9.11 23.67 -50.35
C LEU A 44 9.63 25.11 -50.22
N ALA A 45 10.52 25.51 -51.10
CA ALA A 45 11.06 26.86 -51.14
C ALA A 45 10.51 27.62 -52.36
N GLU A 46 10.13 28.89 -52.13
CA GLU A 46 9.75 29.80 -53.21
C GLU A 46 10.93 30.06 -54.15
N GLN A 47 10.63 30.37 -55.40
CA GLN A 47 11.62 30.60 -56.49
C GLN A 47 12.43 29.36 -56.91
N GLN A 48 12.08 28.17 -56.39
CA GLN A 48 12.74 26.93 -56.79
C GLN A 48 12.20 26.43 -58.12
N ILE A 49 13.12 25.92 -58.96
CA ILE A 49 12.78 25.39 -60.29
C ILE A 49 12.70 23.87 -60.22
N TYR A 50 11.59 23.32 -60.69
CA TYR A 50 11.32 21.89 -60.75
C TYR A 50 11.08 21.44 -62.20
N THR A 51 11.36 20.16 -62.48
CA THR A 51 10.72 19.46 -63.60
C THR A 51 9.32 19.05 -63.20
N ALA A 52 8.43 18.79 -64.15
CA ALA A 52 7.06 18.36 -63.85
C ALA A 52 7.01 17.09 -62.97
N ALA A 53 7.89 16.11 -63.19
CA ALA A 53 7.99 14.93 -62.36
C ALA A 53 8.61 15.26 -60.98
N GLY A 54 9.63 16.12 -60.91
CA GLY A 54 10.25 16.58 -59.68
C GLY A 54 9.30 17.35 -58.80
N PHE A 55 8.42 18.20 -59.37
CA PHE A 55 7.40 18.94 -58.63
C PHE A 55 6.37 18.00 -58.01
N ARG A 56 5.90 16.97 -58.76
CA ARG A 56 4.97 15.96 -58.19
C ARG A 56 5.57 15.22 -57.02
N ASN A 57 6.84 14.79 -57.10
CA ASN A 57 7.51 14.12 -56.00
C ASN A 57 7.71 15.05 -54.79
N ALA A 58 8.14 16.29 -55.01
CA ALA A 58 8.32 17.28 -53.96
C ALA A 58 6.97 17.63 -53.28
N LEU A 59 5.89 17.71 -54.04
CA LEU A 59 4.54 17.94 -53.51
C LEU A 59 4.05 16.75 -52.65
N ALA A 60 4.28 15.52 -53.14
CA ALA A 60 3.92 14.32 -52.38
C ALA A 60 4.68 14.23 -51.04
N ASP A 61 5.97 14.57 -51.06
CA ASP A 61 6.81 14.62 -49.85
C ASP A 61 6.37 15.76 -48.91
N ALA A 62 6.01 16.92 -49.45
CA ALA A 62 5.48 18.04 -48.68
C ALA A 62 4.17 17.69 -47.99
N ILE A 63 3.21 17.06 -48.69
CA ILE A 63 1.97 16.57 -48.13
C ILE A 63 2.26 15.57 -46.99
N ARG A 64 3.19 14.62 -47.19
CA ARG A 64 3.57 13.64 -46.15
C ARG A 64 4.15 14.33 -44.93
N LYS A 65 5.07 15.29 -45.08
CA LYS A 65 5.64 16.06 -43.96
C LYS A 65 4.60 16.86 -43.21
N ILE A 66 3.60 17.42 -43.89
CA ILE A 66 2.48 18.14 -43.25
C ILE A 66 1.62 17.15 -42.47
N TYR A 67 1.31 15.94 -42.99
CA TYR A 67 0.60 14.90 -42.27
C TYR A 67 1.38 14.41 -41.02
N ASP A 68 2.72 14.31 -41.15
CA ASP A 68 3.58 13.86 -40.03
C ASP A 68 3.58 14.82 -38.83
N LEU A 69 3.10 16.06 -39.01
CA LEU A 69 2.83 16.97 -37.88
C LEU A 69 1.71 16.44 -36.96
N GLY A 70 0.86 15.54 -37.45
CA GLY A 70 -0.24 14.95 -36.66
C GLY A 70 -1.38 15.91 -36.30
N LEU A 71 -1.42 17.09 -36.92
CA LEU A 71 -2.39 18.15 -36.62
C LEU A 71 -3.61 18.13 -37.57
N PHE A 72 -3.48 17.51 -38.74
CA PHE A 72 -4.43 17.65 -39.83
C PHE A 72 -5.13 16.33 -40.17
N ALA A 73 -6.44 16.39 -40.31
CA ALA A 73 -7.29 15.28 -40.76
C ALA A 73 -7.26 15.14 -42.28
N GLN A 74 -7.13 16.26 -42.99
CA GLN A 74 -7.06 16.31 -44.46
C GLN A 74 -6.09 17.38 -44.89
N VAL A 75 -5.29 17.05 -45.90
CA VAL A 75 -4.32 17.93 -46.52
C VAL A 75 -4.59 17.89 -48.03
N GLU A 76 -5.07 18.95 -48.58
CA GLU A 76 -5.27 19.13 -50.03
C GLU A 76 -4.30 20.19 -50.58
N ALA A 77 -3.89 20.02 -51.79
CA ALA A 77 -2.97 20.94 -52.44
C ALA A 77 -3.62 21.46 -53.73
N GLU A 78 -3.88 22.74 -53.75
CA GLU A 78 -4.34 23.46 -54.95
C GLU A 78 -3.21 24.15 -55.68
N THR A 79 -3.13 23.94 -56.98
CA THR A 79 -2.11 24.58 -57.84
C THR A 79 -2.77 25.48 -58.85
N THR A 80 -2.31 26.73 -58.95
CA THR A 80 -2.73 27.69 -59.97
C THR A 80 -1.56 28.00 -60.91
N MET A 81 -1.71 27.71 -62.20
CA MET A 81 -0.71 27.97 -63.24
C MET A 81 -0.83 29.41 -63.74
N LEU A 82 0.27 30.12 -63.70
CA LEU A 82 0.44 31.45 -64.24
C LEU A 82 1.48 31.44 -65.35
N LYS A 83 1.54 32.55 -66.17
CA LYS A 83 2.53 32.64 -67.26
C LYS A 83 3.98 32.49 -66.77
N ASP A 84 4.26 32.91 -65.54
CA ASP A 84 5.61 32.98 -64.95
C ASP A 84 5.91 31.85 -63.95
N GLY A 85 4.96 30.93 -63.68
CA GLY A 85 5.16 29.81 -62.72
C GLY A 85 3.91 29.29 -62.08
N VAL A 86 4.08 28.59 -60.93
CA VAL A 86 3.03 27.91 -60.16
C VAL A 86 2.85 28.53 -58.79
N TYR A 87 1.62 28.81 -58.44
CA TYR A 87 1.17 29.10 -57.06
C TYR A 87 0.63 27.81 -56.44
N LEU A 88 1.09 27.49 -55.25
CA LEU A 88 0.65 26.34 -54.46
C LEU A 88 -0.02 26.82 -53.19
N ASN A 89 -1.23 26.35 -52.96
CA ASN A 89 -1.96 26.57 -51.69
C ASN A 89 -2.33 25.23 -51.06
N PHE A 90 -1.91 25.01 -49.81
CA PHE A 90 -2.35 23.88 -49.01
C PHE A 90 -3.65 24.23 -48.32
N ILE A 91 -4.72 23.47 -48.56
CA ILE A 91 -5.99 23.58 -47.85
C ILE A 91 -6.03 22.47 -46.81
N LEU A 92 -6.17 22.86 -45.55
CA LEU A 92 -5.93 21.97 -44.43
C LEU A 92 -7.17 21.90 -43.55
N GLN A 93 -7.62 20.70 -43.26
CA GLN A 93 -8.62 20.43 -42.24
C GLN A 93 -7.97 19.92 -40.96
N GLU A 94 -7.99 20.71 -39.91
CA GLU A 94 -7.39 20.36 -38.64
C GLU A 94 -8.24 19.35 -37.85
N TYR A 95 -7.55 18.44 -37.13
CA TYR A 95 -8.22 17.62 -36.13
C TYR A 95 -8.82 18.51 -35.01
N PRO A 96 -10.01 18.21 -34.51
CA PRO A 96 -10.58 18.94 -33.38
C PRO A 96 -9.79 18.68 -32.10
N LYS A 97 -9.89 19.62 -31.15
CA LYS A 97 -9.38 19.47 -29.79
C LYS A 97 -10.47 18.99 -28.86
N LEU A 98 -10.09 18.23 -27.84
CA LEU A 98 -11.01 17.76 -26.83
C LEU A 98 -11.40 18.89 -25.86
N LYS A 99 -12.69 19.14 -25.68
CA LYS A 99 -13.24 19.97 -24.60
C LYS A 99 -13.44 19.16 -23.34
N THR A 100 -14.18 18.07 -23.45
CA THR A 100 -14.46 17.15 -22.34
C THR A 100 -14.85 15.77 -22.85
N VAL A 101 -14.74 14.76 -21.96
CA VAL A 101 -15.27 13.41 -22.22
C VAL A 101 -16.50 13.20 -21.34
N GLU A 102 -17.58 12.76 -21.98
CA GLU A 102 -18.84 12.41 -21.34
C GLU A 102 -19.16 10.94 -21.51
N PHE A 103 -19.92 10.39 -20.58
CA PHE A 103 -20.38 9.00 -20.60
C PHE A 103 -21.88 8.98 -20.39
N GLU A 104 -22.57 8.23 -21.23
CA GLU A 104 -24.03 8.04 -21.19
C GLU A 104 -24.36 6.55 -21.12
N GLY A 105 -25.49 6.19 -20.51
CA GLY A 105 -26.00 4.83 -20.46
C GLY A 105 -25.34 3.92 -19.45
N TYR A 106 -24.26 4.33 -18.77
CA TYR A 106 -23.63 3.54 -17.71
C TYR A 106 -24.49 3.53 -16.43
N ARG A 107 -24.66 2.37 -15.82
CA ARG A 107 -25.45 2.17 -14.58
C ARG A 107 -24.71 1.31 -13.55
N ARG A 108 -23.84 0.42 -14.00
CA ARG A 108 -23.19 -0.60 -13.18
C ARG A 108 -21.79 -0.22 -12.73
N LEU A 109 -21.08 0.55 -13.54
CA LEU A 109 -19.79 1.10 -13.19
C LEU A 109 -19.91 2.53 -12.66
N LYS A 110 -18.98 2.94 -11.82
CA LYS A 110 -18.93 4.33 -11.34
C LYS A 110 -18.25 5.22 -12.40
N LYS A 111 -18.70 6.46 -12.53
CA LYS A 111 -18.09 7.46 -13.43
C LYS A 111 -16.59 7.57 -13.24
N LYS A 112 -16.12 7.53 -11.98
CA LYS A 112 -14.69 7.57 -11.62
C LYS A 112 -13.89 6.43 -12.24
N ASP A 113 -14.47 5.21 -12.31
CA ASP A 113 -13.78 4.05 -12.88
C ASP A 113 -13.59 4.21 -14.39
N LEU A 114 -14.62 4.74 -15.10
CA LEU A 114 -14.54 5.06 -16.52
C LEU A 114 -13.52 6.18 -16.79
N GLN A 115 -13.57 7.26 -16.02
CA GLN A 115 -12.64 8.38 -16.14
C GLN A 115 -11.17 7.94 -15.91
N SER A 116 -10.93 7.01 -15.01
CA SER A 116 -9.56 6.50 -14.72
C SER A 116 -8.92 5.75 -15.90
N ARG A 117 -9.74 5.23 -16.83
CA ARG A 117 -9.28 4.50 -18.02
C ARG A 117 -9.10 5.42 -19.21
N VAL A 118 -9.87 6.48 -19.28
CA VAL A 118 -9.81 7.46 -20.39
C VAL A 118 -8.72 8.49 -20.09
N LYS A 119 -7.48 8.15 -20.48
CA LYS A 119 -6.28 8.97 -20.25
C LYS A 119 -6.11 10.00 -21.37
N ILE A 120 -6.98 11.00 -21.43
CA ILE A 120 -6.90 12.14 -22.34
C ILE A 120 -7.24 13.43 -21.58
N LYS A 121 -6.54 14.51 -21.89
CA LYS A 121 -6.74 15.80 -21.22
C LYS A 121 -7.51 16.78 -22.14
N PRO A 122 -8.28 17.72 -21.56
CA PRO A 122 -8.81 18.85 -22.33
C PRO A 122 -7.71 19.58 -23.08
N GLY A 123 -7.98 19.98 -24.32
CA GLY A 123 -7.04 20.62 -25.23
C GLY A 123 -6.19 19.66 -26.07
N GLU A 124 -6.20 18.35 -25.81
CA GLU A 124 -5.52 17.38 -26.65
C GLU A 124 -6.25 17.13 -27.98
N ILE A 125 -5.50 16.87 -29.04
CA ILE A 125 -6.02 16.56 -30.37
C ILE A 125 -6.71 15.20 -30.38
N ILE A 126 -7.89 15.14 -31.00
CA ILE A 126 -8.67 13.91 -31.14
C ILE A 126 -8.55 13.38 -32.57
N THR A 127 -7.97 12.21 -32.70
CA THR A 127 -7.93 11.45 -33.96
C THR A 127 -8.85 10.24 -33.86
N GLY A 128 -9.31 9.72 -34.99
CA GLY A 128 -10.15 8.50 -35.02
C GLY A 128 -9.47 7.30 -34.35
N ARG A 129 -8.16 7.17 -34.50
CA ARG A 129 -7.36 6.14 -33.81
C ARG A 129 -7.44 6.31 -32.28
N LYS A 130 -7.27 7.52 -31.79
CA LYS A 130 -7.31 7.80 -30.35
C LYS A 130 -8.70 7.52 -29.76
N ILE A 131 -9.77 7.85 -30.47
CA ILE A 131 -11.16 7.50 -30.07
C ILE A 131 -11.31 5.99 -29.99
N PHE A 132 -10.81 5.25 -30.99
CA PHE A 132 -10.86 3.79 -31.00
C PHE A 132 -10.07 3.19 -29.83
N ASP A 133 -8.87 3.67 -29.55
CA ASP A 133 -8.04 3.18 -28.43
C ASP A 133 -8.75 3.42 -27.09
N LEU A 134 -9.36 4.60 -26.88
CA LEU A 134 -10.15 4.92 -25.68
C LEU A 134 -11.40 4.02 -25.57
N GLN A 135 -12.09 3.76 -26.69
CA GLN A 135 -13.23 2.83 -26.73
C GLN A 135 -12.78 1.42 -26.31
N GLN A 136 -11.63 0.93 -26.80
CA GLN A 136 -11.11 -0.39 -26.43
C GLN A 136 -10.76 -0.47 -24.94
N GLU A 137 -10.20 0.57 -24.36
CA GLU A 137 -9.90 0.62 -22.91
C GLU A 137 -11.18 0.56 -22.07
N ILE A 138 -12.23 1.24 -22.46
CA ILE A 138 -13.54 1.16 -21.78
C ILE A 138 -14.16 -0.22 -21.96
N LEU A 139 -14.12 -0.76 -23.17
CA LEU A 139 -14.63 -2.11 -23.48
C LEU A 139 -13.91 -3.18 -22.64
N LYS A 140 -12.60 -3.08 -22.53
CA LYS A 140 -11.78 -3.96 -21.68
C LYS A 140 -12.18 -3.88 -20.22
N LEU A 141 -12.45 -2.67 -19.70
CA LEU A 141 -12.93 -2.50 -18.32
C LEU A 141 -14.26 -3.21 -18.07
N TYR A 142 -15.21 -3.11 -19.01
CA TYR A 142 -16.50 -3.80 -18.90
C TYR A 142 -16.35 -5.31 -19.00
N LYS A 143 -15.52 -5.81 -19.93
CA LYS A 143 -15.23 -7.26 -20.07
C LYS A 143 -14.59 -7.82 -18.79
N GLN A 144 -13.65 -7.11 -18.18
CA GLN A 144 -13.04 -7.49 -16.90
C GLN A 144 -14.05 -7.56 -15.74
N LYS A 145 -15.19 -6.87 -15.85
CA LYS A 145 -16.29 -6.91 -14.89
C LYS A 145 -17.40 -7.90 -15.29
N GLY A 146 -17.21 -8.68 -16.37
CA GLY A 146 -18.13 -9.72 -16.81
C GLY A 146 -19.23 -9.26 -17.75
N TYR A 147 -19.16 -8.03 -18.29
CA TYR A 147 -20.10 -7.50 -19.28
C TYR A 147 -19.56 -7.74 -20.69
N LEU A 148 -19.70 -8.96 -21.19
CA LEU A 148 -19.12 -9.38 -22.47
C LEU A 148 -19.89 -8.83 -23.68
N GLN A 149 -21.16 -8.48 -23.52
CA GLN A 149 -22.04 -7.98 -24.58
C GLN A 149 -22.14 -6.47 -24.61
N VAL A 150 -21.27 -5.76 -23.89
CA VAL A 150 -21.27 -4.29 -23.87
C VAL A 150 -21.01 -3.73 -25.27
N LYS A 151 -21.81 -2.74 -25.66
CA LYS A 151 -21.62 -1.96 -26.87
C LYS A 151 -21.30 -0.53 -26.49
N ILE A 152 -20.26 0.02 -27.11
CA ILE A 152 -19.81 1.38 -26.84
C ILE A 152 -19.76 2.11 -28.17
N ASN A 153 -20.55 3.18 -28.28
CA ASN A 153 -20.60 4.02 -29.47
C ASN A 153 -20.02 5.41 -29.14
N PRO A 154 -18.84 5.75 -29.66
CA PRO A 154 -18.29 7.08 -29.48
C PRO A 154 -19.00 8.05 -30.41
N VAL A 155 -19.54 9.14 -29.86
CA VAL A 155 -20.19 10.24 -30.59
C VAL A 155 -19.41 11.52 -30.33
N GLN A 156 -19.07 12.21 -31.40
CA GLN A 156 -18.36 13.48 -31.36
C GLN A 156 -19.30 14.59 -31.68
N SER A 157 -19.33 15.67 -30.86
CA SER A 157 -20.12 16.85 -31.16
C SER A 157 -19.57 17.62 -32.38
N GLN A 158 -20.36 18.54 -32.95
CA GLN A 158 -19.81 19.52 -33.87
C GLN A 158 -18.77 20.39 -33.15
N PRO A 159 -17.67 20.78 -33.83
CA PRO A 159 -16.71 21.71 -33.28
C PRO A 159 -17.36 23.03 -32.90
N ASP A 160 -17.08 23.57 -31.74
CA ASP A 160 -17.51 24.90 -31.33
C ASP A 160 -16.65 26.00 -32.02
N SER A 161 -16.92 27.28 -31.69
CA SER A 161 -16.20 28.42 -32.26
C SER A 161 -14.67 28.39 -32.01
N THR A 162 -14.22 27.62 -31.05
CA THR A 162 -12.78 27.41 -30.73
C THR A 162 -12.24 26.16 -31.37
N GLY A 163 -13.08 25.38 -32.11
CA GLY A 163 -12.71 24.11 -32.73
C GLY A 163 -12.55 22.95 -31.72
N GLU A 164 -13.16 23.10 -30.56
CA GLU A 164 -13.21 22.07 -29.54
C GLU A 164 -14.48 21.23 -29.66
N VAL A 165 -14.39 19.97 -29.31
CA VAL A 165 -15.49 19.00 -29.37
C VAL A 165 -15.67 18.29 -28.04
N VAL A 166 -16.90 17.88 -27.77
CA VAL A 166 -17.25 16.97 -26.69
C VAL A 166 -17.26 15.55 -27.25
N LEU A 167 -16.52 14.64 -26.61
CA LEU A 167 -16.53 13.22 -26.95
C LEU A 167 -17.43 12.48 -25.97
N THR A 168 -18.57 12.00 -26.43
CA THR A 168 -19.53 11.24 -25.64
C THR A 168 -19.44 9.76 -25.96
N PHE A 169 -19.17 8.91 -24.95
CA PHE A 169 -19.27 7.46 -25.09
C PHE A 169 -20.65 7.00 -24.66
N GLN A 170 -21.46 6.61 -25.63
CA GLN A 170 -22.78 5.99 -25.40
C GLN A 170 -22.57 4.50 -25.13
N ILE A 171 -22.96 4.06 -23.93
CA ILE A 171 -22.67 2.72 -23.42
C ILE A 171 -23.99 1.96 -23.25
N ASP A 172 -24.11 0.86 -23.97
CA ASP A 172 -25.12 -0.15 -23.68
C ASP A 172 -24.42 -1.32 -22.96
N GLU A 173 -24.58 -1.36 -21.64
CA GLU A 173 -23.85 -2.32 -20.80
C GLU A 173 -24.28 -3.77 -21.04
N GLY A 174 -25.50 -4.00 -21.56
CA GLY A 174 -26.07 -5.33 -21.66
C GLY A 174 -26.22 -6.04 -20.30
N ASN A 175 -26.44 -7.33 -20.34
CA ASN A 175 -26.47 -8.17 -19.13
C ASN A 175 -25.10 -8.80 -18.87
N PRO A 176 -24.69 -8.90 -17.59
CA PRO A 176 -23.45 -9.61 -17.26
C PRO A 176 -23.63 -11.10 -17.55
N VAL A 177 -22.63 -11.72 -18.16
CA VAL A 177 -22.59 -13.15 -18.34
C VAL A 177 -22.17 -13.81 -17.03
N ARG A 178 -22.98 -14.75 -16.57
CA ARG A 178 -22.75 -15.47 -15.32
C ARG A 178 -22.53 -16.96 -15.58
N ILE A 179 -21.62 -17.53 -14.83
CA ILE A 179 -21.33 -18.96 -14.90
C ILE A 179 -22.43 -19.71 -14.14
N ARG A 180 -23.20 -20.52 -14.85
CA ARG A 180 -24.25 -21.40 -14.31
C ARG A 180 -23.62 -22.65 -13.77
N ASN A 181 -22.78 -23.31 -14.61
CA ASN A 181 -22.11 -24.55 -14.26
C ASN A 181 -20.68 -24.58 -14.82
N ILE A 182 -19.78 -25.29 -14.12
CA ILE A 182 -18.47 -25.69 -14.62
C ILE A 182 -18.36 -27.18 -14.40
N GLU A 183 -18.21 -27.92 -15.48
CA GLU A 183 -18.01 -29.38 -15.46
C GLU A 183 -16.61 -29.68 -15.99
N ILE A 184 -15.92 -30.60 -15.31
CA ILE A 184 -14.57 -30.99 -15.69
C ILE A 184 -14.61 -32.49 -16.02
N TYR A 185 -14.21 -32.84 -17.21
CA TYR A 185 -14.21 -34.20 -17.71
C TYR A 185 -12.78 -34.74 -17.78
N GLY A 186 -12.61 -36.01 -17.43
CA GLY A 186 -11.32 -36.70 -17.41
C GLY A 186 -10.54 -36.49 -16.08
N ASN A 187 -11.18 -35.95 -15.07
CA ASN A 187 -10.65 -35.73 -13.72
C ASN A 187 -10.97 -36.94 -12.81
N GLU A 188 -10.24 -38.06 -13.02
CA GLU A 188 -10.50 -39.32 -12.29
C GLU A 188 -10.09 -39.26 -10.81
N HIS A 189 -9.06 -38.49 -10.46
CA HIS A 189 -8.50 -38.44 -9.11
C HIS A 189 -9.00 -37.27 -8.25
N PHE A 190 -9.63 -36.26 -8.85
CA PHE A 190 -10.10 -35.06 -8.13
C PHE A 190 -11.52 -34.69 -8.54
N THR A 191 -12.30 -34.18 -7.61
CA THR A 191 -13.64 -33.67 -7.89
C THR A 191 -13.59 -32.30 -8.54
N ASP A 192 -14.60 -31.93 -9.32
CA ASP A 192 -14.75 -30.61 -9.94
C ASP A 192 -14.60 -29.49 -8.90
N SER A 193 -15.23 -29.66 -7.73
CA SER A 193 -15.15 -28.68 -6.64
C SER A 193 -13.73 -28.44 -6.10
N GLN A 194 -12.88 -29.48 -6.07
CA GLN A 194 -11.49 -29.37 -5.64
C GLN A 194 -10.64 -28.57 -6.64
N ILE A 195 -10.96 -28.69 -7.91
CA ILE A 195 -10.30 -27.96 -8.99
C ILE A 195 -10.87 -26.55 -9.09
N GLU A 196 -12.18 -26.39 -9.10
CA GLU A 196 -12.88 -25.11 -9.21
C GLU A 196 -12.44 -24.11 -8.13
N ILE A 197 -12.11 -24.58 -6.91
CA ILE A 197 -11.65 -23.71 -5.82
C ILE A 197 -10.37 -22.93 -6.16
N LYS A 198 -9.61 -23.38 -7.15
CA LYS A 198 -8.38 -22.70 -7.61
C LYS A 198 -8.63 -21.68 -8.72
N LEU A 199 -9.81 -21.72 -9.36
CA LEU A 199 -10.17 -20.85 -10.46
C LEU A 199 -10.61 -19.48 -9.95
N VAL A 200 -10.43 -18.45 -10.76
CA VAL A 200 -11.03 -17.12 -10.56
C VAL A 200 -12.47 -17.12 -11.05
N ASN A 201 -12.69 -17.73 -12.21
CA ASN A 201 -14.04 -17.95 -12.74
C ASN A 201 -14.68 -19.14 -12.02
N ARG A 202 -15.77 -18.87 -11.30
CA ARG A 202 -16.49 -19.88 -10.50
C ARG A 202 -17.98 -19.75 -10.67
N GLN A 203 -18.71 -20.85 -10.45
CA GLN A 203 -20.16 -20.89 -10.51
C GLN A 203 -20.80 -19.85 -9.60
N LYS A 204 -21.95 -19.31 -10.03
CA LYS A 204 -22.78 -18.43 -9.21
C LYS A 204 -23.34 -19.22 -8.01
N THR A 205 -23.23 -18.61 -6.83
CA THR A 205 -23.84 -19.10 -5.58
C THR A 205 -24.62 -17.95 -4.92
N TRP A 206 -25.30 -18.20 -3.80
CA TRP A 206 -26.02 -17.17 -3.05
C TRP A 206 -25.10 -16.02 -2.56
N TYR A 207 -23.83 -16.30 -2.27
CA TYR A 207 -22.84 -15.32 -1.82
C TYR A 207 -21.83 -14.91 -2.90
N ARG A 208 -21.85 -15.55 -4.08
CA ARG A 208 -20.90 -15.31 -5.17
C ARG A 208 -21.62 -14.92 -6.45
N LYS A 209 -21.21 -13.81 -7.07
CA LYS A 209 -21.86 -13.29 -8.29
C LYS A 209 -21.68 -14.17 -9.53
N GLY A 210 -20.61 -14.98 -9.59
CA GLY A 210 -20.32 -15.91 -10.67
C GLY A 210 -20.16 -15.26 -12.05
N MET A 211 -19.57 -14.08 -12.14
CA MET A 211 -19.41 -13.35 -13.42
C MET A 211 -18.24 -13.92 -14.20
N LEU A 212 -18.44 -14.20 -15.49
CA LEU A 212 -17.38 -14.68 -16.39
C LEU A 212 -16.40 -13.55 -16.70
N LYS A 213 -15.11 -13.80 -16.44
CA LYS A 213 -13.99 -12.92 -16.77
C LYS A 213 -13.15 -13.60 -17.86
N GLU A 214 -13.37 -13.22 -19.09
CA GLU A 214 -12.76 -13.85 -20.27
C GLU A 214 -11.22 -13.84 -20.23
N GLU A 215 -10.61 -12.72 -19.87
CA GLU A 215 -9.15 -12.60 -19.75
C GLU A 215 -8.54 -13.51 -18.68
N GLU A 216 -9.29 -13.81 -17.62
CA GLU A 216 -8.84 -14.72 -16.55
C GLU A 216 -9.10 -16.17 -16.88
N PHE A 217 -9.95 -16.47 -17.86
CA PHE A 217 -10.31 -17.86 -18.18
C PHE A 217 -9.11 -18.64 -18.74
N THR A 218 -8.33 -18.03 -19.63
CA THR A 218 -7.09 -18.66 -20.12
C THR A 218 -6.13 -18.98 -18.97
N ARG A 219 -5.99 -18.07 -18.01
CA ARG A 219 -5.18 -18.30 -16.81
C ARG A 219 -5.80 -19.37 -15.89
N ASP A 220 -7.12 -19.52 -15.90
CA ASP A 220 -7.78 -20.58 -15.14
C ASP A 220 -7.45 -21.96 -15.70
N LEU A 221 -7.31 -22.09 -17.03
CA LEU A 221 -6.83 -23.33 -17.64
C LEU A 221 -5.41 -23.67 -17.19
N ASP A 222 -4.51 -22.67 -17.13
CA ASP A 222 -3.16 -22.85 -16.59
C ASP A 222 -3.19 -23.24 -15.10
N ARG A 223 -4.11 -22.66 -14.30
CA ARG A 223 -4.29 -23.01 -12.89
C ARG A 223 -4.76 -24.46 -12.69
N ILE A 224 -5.55 -24.98 -13.63
CA ILE A 224 -5.92 -26.41 -13.62
C ILE A 224 -4.68 -27.26 -13.83
N VAL A 225 -3.90 -26.98 -14.84
CA VAL A 225 -2.65 -27.71 -15.11
C VAL A 225 -1.70 -27.64 -13.91
N ASP A 226 -1.52 -26.46 -13.34
CA ASP A 226 -0.69 -26.25 -12.14
C ASP A 226 -1.22 -27.01 -10.92
N PHE A 227 -2.55 -27.08 -10.75
CA PHE A 227 -3.18 -27.85 -9.69
C PHE A 227 -2.80 -29.33 -9.76
N TYR A 228 -2.79 -29.90 -10.96
CA TYR A 228 -2.40 -31.29 -11.21
C TYR A 228 -0.88 -31.50 -11.04
N LYS A 229 -0.04 -30.62 -11.61
CA LYS A 229 1.42 -30.70 -11.49
C LYS A 229 1.90 -30.57 -10.05
N GLN A 230 1.17 -29.84 -9.20
CA GLN A 230 1.46 -29.77 -7.76
C GLN A 230 1.06 -31.04 -7.00
N ARG A 231 0.40 -32.01 -7.66
CA ARG A 231 -0.10 -33.26 -7.06
C ARG A 231 0.41 -34.52 -7.75
N GLY A 232 1.49 -34.36 -8.51
CA GLY A 232 2.22 -35.46 -9.12
C GLY A 232 1.86 -35.76 -10.57
N PHE A 233 0.93 -35.06 -11.17
CA PHE A 233 0.52 -35.30 -12.54
C PHE A 233 1.24 -34.36 -13.50
N ILE A 234 2.50 -34.69 -13.82
CA ILE A 234 3.37 -33.83 -14.66
C ILE A 234 2.82 -33.70 -16.08
N ASP A 235 2.25 -34.79 -16.62
CA ASP A 235 1.72 -34.86 -17.98
C ASP A 235 0.31 -34.26 -18.11
N ALA A 236 -0.26 -33.78 -17.02
CA ALA A 236 -1.59 -33.20 -17.01
C ALA A 236 -1.68 -31.98 -17.94
N ARG A 237 -2.73 -32.00 -18.75
CA ARG A 237 -3.04 -30.91 -19.69
C ARG A 237 -4.53 -30.74 -19.86
N VAL A 238 -4.97 -29.54 -20.13
CA VAL A 238 -6.30 -29.27 -20.66
C VAL A 238 -6.25 -29.54 -22.16
N VAL A 239 -7.13 -30.46 -22.62
CA VAL A 239 -7.18 -30.88 -24.03
C VAL A 239 -8.04 -29.92 -24.82
N ASP A 240 -9.22 -29.58 -24.29
CA ASP A 240 -10.19 -28.69 -24.93
C ASP A 240 -11.13 -28.07 -23.89
N TYR A 241 -11.96 -27.15 -24.31
CA TYR A 241 -13.06 -26.60 -23.53
C TYR A 241 -14.20 -26.10 -24.41
N ASP A 242 -15.41 -26.17 -23.89
CA ASP A 242 -16.63 -25.65 -24.52
C ASP A 242 -17.29 -24.59 -23.64
N MET A 243 -17.85 -23.57 -24.26
CA MET A 243 -18.65 -22.55 -23.57
C MET A 243 -20.02 -22.40 -24.25
N ASN A 244 -21.06 -22.82 -23.56
CA ASN A 244 -22.43 -22.75 -24.05
C ASN A 244 -23.17 -21.56 -23.43
N PHE A 245 -23.44 -20.54 -24.25
CA PHE A 245 -24.09 -19.29 -23.80
C PHE A 245 -25.61 -19.40 -23.98
N ASP A 246 -26.36 -19.08 -22.91
CA ASP A 246 -27.80 -19.04 -22.88
C ASP A 246 -28.31 -17.86 -22.06
N ARG A 247 -28.95 -16.86 -22.70
CA ARG A 247 -29.62 -15.69 -22.08
C ARG A 247 -28.89 -15.05 -20.89
N GLY A 248 -27.57 -14.81 -21.03
CA GLY A 248 -26.73 -14.22 -19.99
C GLY A 248 -26.15 -15.22 -18.98
N TRP A 249 -26.30 -16.50 -19.24
CA TRP A 249 -25.63 -17.60 -18.54
C TRP A 249 -24.64 -18.27 -19.46
N VAL A 250 -23.65 -18.92 -18.87
CA VAL A 250 -22.70 -19.75 -19.55
C VAL A 250 -22.49 -21.03 -18.76
N ASP A 251 -22.52 -22.15 -19.45
CA ASP A 251 -22.04 -23.45 -18.97
C ASP A 251 -20.70 -23.71 -19.60
N ILE A 252 -19.72 -24.09 -18.79
CA ILE A 252 -18.33 -24.30 -19.20
C ILE A 252 -17.99 -25.78 -18.98
N ASN A 253 -17.61 -26.46 -20.04
CA ASN A 253 -17.09 -27.81 -19.99
C ASN A 253 -15.60 -27.79 -20.28
N ILE A 254 -14.80 -28.39 -19.43
CA ILE A 254 -13.33 -28.41 -19.55
C ILE A 254 -12.88 -29.88 -19.62
N TYR A 255 -12.14 -30.24 -20.66
CA TYR A 255 -11.66 -31.60 -20.87
C TYR A 255 -10.19 -31.69 -20.47
N VAL A 256 -9.89 -32.52 -19.50
CA VAL A 256 -8.55 -32.69 -18.91
C VAL A 256 -8.06 -34.10 -19.17
N THR A 257 -6.78 -34.24 -19.41
CA THR A 257 -6.07 -35.52 -19.35
C THR A 257 -5.09 -35.44 -18.20
N GLU A 258 -5.23 -36.26 -17.17
CA GLU A 258 -4.40 -36.23 -15.97
C GLU A 258 -3.01 -36.83 -16.21
N GLY A 259 -2.93 -37.91 -16.98
CA GLY A 259 -1.70 -38.67 -17.17
C GLY A 259 -1.36 -39.56 -15.98
N LYS A 260 -0.10 -39.97 -15.85
CA LYS A 260 0.39 -40.77 -14.73
C LYS A 260 0.73 -39.94 -13.53
N ARG A 261 0.64 -40.52 -12.34
CA ARG A 261 1.07 -39.86 -11.10
C ARG A 261 2.53 -40.21 -10.83
N TYR A 262 3.34 -39.17 -10.59
CA TYR A 262 4.77 -39.29 -10.37
C TYR A 262 5.14 -39.02 -8.91
N TYR A 263 6.28 -39.57 -8.51
CA TYR A 263 6.86 -39.43 -7.17
C TYR A 263 8.28 -38.88 -7.26
N PHE A 264 8.75 -38.22 -6.22
CA PHE A 264 10.14 -37.81 -6.13
C PHE A 264 11.04 -39.01 -5.87
N GLY A 265 12.07 -39.16 -6.68
CA GLY A 265 13.20 -40.04 -6.43
C GLY A 265 14.29 -39.35 -5.61
N ASP A 266 15.46 -40.00 -5.55
CA ASP A 266 16.62 -39.40 -4.95
C ASP A 266 17.13 -38.20 -5.75
N TYR A 267 17.86 -37.34 -5.06
CA TYR A 267 18.51 -36.19 -5.66
C TYR A 267 20.02 -36.21 -5.46
N SER A 268 20.76 -35.53 -6.33
CA SER A 268 22.20 -35.40 -6.26
C SER A 268 22.66 -33.99 -6.60
N PHE A 269 23.82 -33.61 -6.09
CA PHE A 269 24.48 -32.36 -6.40
C PHE A 269 25.82 -32.65 -7.06
N THR A 270 26.15 -31.86 -8.09
CA THR A 270 27.43 -31.96 -8.78
C THR A 270 27.97 -30.57 -9.06
N GLY A 271 29.29 -30.34 -8.85
CA GLY A 271 29.95 -29.08 -9.05
C GLY A 271 29.84 -28.09 -7.87
N ASN A 272 29.38 -28.56 -6.72
CA ASN A 272 29.32 -27.80 -5.48
C ASN A 272 30.65 -27.96 -4.68
N SER A 273 31.45 -26.92 -4.67
CA SER A 273 32.71 -26.86 -3.90
C SER A 273 32.62 -25.89 -2.72
N VAL A 274 31.86 -24.84 -2.83
CA VAL A 274 31.71 -23.79 -1.82
C VAL A 274 30.70 -24.19 -0.73
N ILE A 275 29.59 -24.81 -1.10
CA ILE A 275 28.58 -25.27 -0.16
C ILE A 275 28.53 -26.77 -0.20
N ASP A 276 28.77 -27.42 0.97
CA ASP A 276 28.73 -28.86 1.08
C ASP A 276 27.34 -29.44 0.75
N SER A 277 27.34 -30.70 0.31
CA SER A 277 26.11 -31.39 -0.10
C SER A 277 25.13 -31.58 1.07
N ALA A 278 25.59 -31.65 2.32
CA ALA A 278 24.70 -31.79 3.48
C ALA A 278 23.89 -30.50 3.73
N ARG A 279 24.56 -29.32 3.62
CA ARG A 279 23.89 -28.04 3.70
C ARG A 279 22.89 -27.84 2.53
N LEU A 280 23.26 -28.18 1.29
CA LEU A 280 22.38 -28.16 0.15
C LEU A 280 21.17 -29.08 0.34
N ALA A 281 21.38 -30.30 0.85
CA ALA A 281 20.31 -31.25 1.13
C ALA A 281 19.30 -30.72 2.16
N SER A 282 19.74 -29.95 3.14
CA SER A 282 18.84 -29.30 4.12
C SER A 282 17.88 -28.27 3.50
N LEU A 283 18.18 -27.77 2.30
CA LEU A 283 17.36 -26.80 1.56
C LEU A 283 16.36 -27.49 0.62
N VAL A 284 16.48 -28.81 0.41
CA VAL A 284 15.53 -29.56 -0.43
C VAL A 284 14.18 -29.64 0.26
N ARG A 285 13.13 -29.18 -0.42
CA ARG A 285 11.78 -29.06 0.14
C ARG A 285 10.91 -30.30 -0.02
N TYR A 286 11.44 -31.35 -0.61
CA TYR A 286 10.73 -32.63 -0.83
C TYR A 286 11.53 -33.80 -0.25
N ARG A 287 10.87 -34.92 -0.09
CA ARG A 287 11.47 -36.18 0.36
C ARG A 287 11.37 -37.22 -0.73
N PRO A 288 12.39 -38.04 -0.96
CA PRO A 288 12.28 -39.23 -1.83
C PRO A 288 11.08 -40.08 -1.44
N GLY A 289 10.37 -40.59 -2.45
CA GLY A 289 9.13 -41.37 -2.29
C GLY A 289 7.86 -40.53 -2.08
N SER A 290 7.96 -39.24 -1.83
CA SER A 290 6.77 -38.36 -1.75
C SER A 290 6.22 -38.02 -3.14
N ILE A 291 4.94 -37.64 -3.20
CA ILE A 291 4.29 -37.24 -4.44
C ILE A 291 5.04 -36.07 -5.05
N TYR A 292 5.34 -36.17 -6.35
CA TYR A 292 5.98 -35.09 -7.09
C TYR A 292 5.15 -33.81 -7.03
N ASN A 293 5.81 -32.71 -6.78
CA ASN A 293 5.20 -31.40 -6.71
C ASN A 293 6.15 -30.37 -7.35
N ILE A 294 5.77 -29.86 -8.53
CA ILE A 294 6.60 -28.92 -9.28
C ILE A 294 6.94 -27.66 -8.48
N LYS A 295 6.03 -27.21 -7.61
CA LYS A 295 6.26 -26.01 -6.78
C LYS A 295 7.35 -26.27 -5.73
N LEU A 296 7.42 -27.48 -5.14
CA LEU A 296 8.48 -27.85 -4.21
C LEU A 296 9.83 -27.95 -4.91
N ALA A 297 9.86 -28.49 -6.13
CA ALA A 297 11.08 -28.55 -6.95
C ALA A 297 11.57 -27.13 -7.30
N GLN A 298 10.70 -26.23 -7.73
CA GLN A 298 11.02 -24.83 -8.02
C GLN A 298 11.45 -24.05 -6.76
N THR A 299 10.79 -24.29 -5.62
CA THR A 299 11.17 -23.66 -4.36
C THR A 299 12.55 -24.13 -3.93
N THR A 300 12.84 -25.43 -4.06
CA THR A 300 14.17 -25.98 -3.80
C THR A 300 15.23 -25.27 -4.65
N LEU A 301 15.00 -25.15 -5.95
CA LEU A 301 15.94 -24.44 -6.85
C LEU A 301 16.17 -22.98 -6.40
N THR A 302 15.12 -22.30 -6.00
CA THR A 302 15.18 -20.91 -5.49
C THR A 302 15.97 -20.83 -4.18
N ASP A 303 15.77 -21.79 -3.26
CA ASP A 303 16.47 -21.83 -1.98
C ASP A 303 17.96 -22.17 -2.17
N LEU A 304 18.28 -23.10 -3.07
CA LEU A 304 19.65 -23.41 -3.45
C LEU A 304 20.37 -22.17 -4.02
N PHE A 305 19.76 -21.50 -5.00
CA PHE A 305 20.31 -20.26 -5.55
C PHE A 305 20.42 -19.16 -4.47
N GLY A 306 19.43 -19.05 -3.59
CA GLY A 306 19.44 -18.13 -2.45
C GLY A 306 20.64 -18.36 -1.54
N SER A 307 20.97 -19.61 -1.27
CA SER A 307 22.13 -19.98 -0.43
C SER A 307 23.46 -19.58 -1.09
N TYR A 308 23.62 -19.82 -2.37
CA TYR A 308 24.78 -19.34 -3.13
C TYR A 308 24.88 -17.83 -3.18
N SER A 309 23.75 -17.15 -3.37
CA SER A 309 23.70 -15.67 -3.37
C SER A 309 24.01 -15.08 -1.99
N GLU A 310 23.76 -15.83 -0.90
CA GLU A 310 24.14 -15.40 0.44
C GLU A 310 25.66 -15.47 0.68
N GLU A 311 26.33 -16.43 0.06
CA GLU A 311 27.80 -16.53 0.05
C GLU A 311 28.48 -15.66 -1.02
N GLY A 312 27.67 -14.85 -1.76
CA GLY A 312 28.19 -13.92 -2.78
C GLY A 312 28.17 -14.46 -4.21
N TYR A 313 27.81 -15.68 -4.44
CA TYR A 313 27.84 -16.32 -5.76
C TYR A 313 26.56 -16.01 -6.56
N ILE A 314 26.35 -14.73 -6.91
CA ILE A 314 25.15 -14.25 -7.62
C ILE A 314 25.07 -14.71 -9.08
N TYR A 315 26.18 -15.18 -9.63
CA TYR A 315 26.26 -15.70 -10.99
C TYR A 315 26.23 -17.24 -11.04
N ALA A 316 26.02 -17.89 -9.87
CA ALA A 316 25.90 -19.33 -9.83
C ALA A 316 24.76 -19.81 -10.72
N GLN A 317 25.04 -20.81 -11.55
CA GLN A 317 24.06 -21.45 -12.42
C GLN A 317 23.73 -22.81 -11.85
N ILE A 318 22.48 -23.02 -11.49
CA ILE A 318 21.99 -24.29 -10.97
C ILE A 318 20.98 -24.85 -11.95
N THR A 319 21.36 -25.91 -12.66
CA THR A 319 20.52 -26.54 -13.67
C THR A 319 19.99 -27.88 -13.13
N PRO A 320 18.68 -27.99 -12.84
CA PRO A 320 18.09 -29.27 -12.51
C PRO A 320 18.03 -30.14 -13.75
N VAL A 321 18.55 -31.35 -13.67
CA VAL A 321 18.43 -32.38 -14.72
C VAL A 321 17.53 -33.45 -14.18
N GLU A 322 16.31 -33.53 -14.73
CA GLU A 322 15.30 -34.51 -14.35
C GLU A 322 15.43 -35.76 -15.20
N LYS A 323 15.46 -36.92 -14.54
CA LYS A 323 15.40 -38.23 -15.18
C LYS A 323 14.21 -38.98 -14.65
N ILE A 324 13.28 -39.30 -15.55
CA ILE A 324 12.10 -40.06 -15.22
C ILE A 324 12.38 -41.55 -15.48
N SER A 325 12.14 -42.39 -14.49
CA SER A 325 12.20 -43.84 -14.60
C SER A 325 10.91 -44.43 -14.00
N ASN A 326 10.10 -45.07 -14.82
CA ASN A 326 8.74 -45.53 -14.50
C ASN A 326 7.82 -44.35 -14.06
N ASP A 327 7.55 -44.22 -12.78
CA ASP A 327 6.73 -43.18 -12.14
C ASP A 327 7.55 -42.26 -11.18
N THR A 328 8.87 -42.38 -11.21
CA THR A 328 9.77 -41.69 -10.27
C THR A 328 10.65 -40.69 -11.00
N VAL A 329 10.69 -39.46 -10.47
CA VAL A 329 11.49 -38.34 -11.00
C VAL A 329 12.72 -38.15 -10.14
N TYR A 330 13.87 -38.48 -10.66
CA TYR A 330 15.20 -38.27 -10.06
C TYR A 330 15.73 -36.90 -10.51
N ILE A 331 16.22 -36.08 -9.58
CA ILE A 331 16.70 -34.73 -9.92
C ILE A 331 18.19 -34.60 -9.58
N SER A 332 19.01 -34.32 -10.59
CA SER A 332 20.42 -34.00 -10.42
C SER A 332 20.64 -32.50 -10.60
N TYR A 333 21.04 -31.80 -9.55
CA TYR A 333 21.36 -30.38 -9.59
C TYR A 333 22.81 -30.19 -10.03
N LYS A 334 23.00 -29.76 -11.29
CA LYS A 334 24.31 -29.41 -11.82
C LYS A 334 24.60 -27.94 -11.49
N ILE A 335 25.66 -27.72 -10.74
CA ILE A 335 26.01 -26.41 -10.19
C ILE A 335 27.31 -25.94 -10.84
N ASN A 336 27.26 -24.74 -11.41
CA ASN A 336 28.44 -23.98 -11.83
C ASN A 336 28.47 -22.73 -10.94
N GLU A 337 29.34 -22.74 -9.92
CA GLU A 337 29.35 -21.73 -8.87
C GLU A 337 29.83 -20.35 -9.38
N GLY A 338 30.74 -20.33 -10.34
CA GLY A 338 31.37 -19.09 -10.82
C GLY A 338 32.30 -18.47 -9.77
N SER A 339 32.39 -17.14 -9.76
CA SER A 339 33.19 -16.35 -8.82
C SER A 339 32.28 -15.57 -7.86
N PRO A 340 32.72 -15.36 -6.60
CA PRO A 340 31.97 -14.54 -5.66
C PRO A 340 31.97 -13.07 -6.11
N ALA A 341 30.86 -12.39 -5.91
CA ALA A 341 30.69 -10.98 -6.26
C ALA A 341 31.23 -10.08 -5.12
N LEU A 342 32.25 -9.27 -5.42
CA LEU A 342 32.76 -8.23 -4.52
C LEU A 342 32.11 -6.90 -4.86
N ILE A 343 31.51 -6.22 -3.89
CA ILE A 343 30.90 -4.90 -4.09
C ILE A 343 32.01 -3.84 -4.15
N ARG A 344 32.20 -3.24 -5.33
CA ARG A 344 33.16 -2.13 -5.53
C ARG A 344 32.56 -0.79 -5.13
N LEU A 345 31.37 -0.50 -5.65
CA LEU A 345 30.65 0.75 -5.41
C LEU A 345 29.18 0.46 -5.13
N VAL A 346 28.58 1.32 -4.30
CA VAL A 346 27.13 1.36 -4.10
C VAL A 346 26.63 2.70 -4.63
N LYS A 347 25.81 2.64 -5.69
CA LYS A 347 25.21 3.79 -6.34
C LYS A 347 23.73 3.90 -5.98
N ILE A 348 23.26 5.13 -5.92
CA ILE A 348 21.84 5.45 -5.75
C ILE A 348 21.43 6.28 -6.98
N GLU A 349 20.36 5.88 -7.65
CA GLU A 349 19.85 6.54 -8.84
C GLU A 349 18.35 6.83 -8.70
N GLY A 350 17.91 8.01 -9.20
CA GLY A 350 16.48 8.39 -9.21
C GLY A 350 16.04 9.28 -8.05
N ASN A 351 16.94 9.60 -7.10
CA ASN A 351 16.66 10.53 -6.00
C ASN A 351 16.92 11.98 -6.46
N GLN A 352 15.85 12.72 -6.72
CA GLN A 352 15.92 14.13 -7.13
C GLN A 352 15.68 15.09 -5.97
N GLN A 353 14.78 14.72 -5.05
CA GLN A 353 14.40 15.53 -3.89
C GLN A 353 15.06 15.03 -2.61
N THR A 354 15.19 13.72 -2.43
CA THR A 354 15.79 13.12 -1.24
C THR A 354 17.31 13.14 -1.34
N GLN A 355 17.98 13.64 -0.32
CA GLN A 355 19.45 13.67 -0.27
C GLN A 355 20.02 12.26 -0.22
N ASP A 356 21.13 12.03 -0.93
CA ASP A 356 21.80 10.71 -1.03
C ASP A 356 22.07 10.09 0.35
N LYS A 357 22.53 10.89 1.32
CA LYS A 357 22.82 10.43 2.68
C LYS A 357 21.61 9.81 3.40
N VAL A 358 20.39 10.25 3.07
CA VAL A 358 19.15 9.73 3.68
C VAL A 358 18.87 8.30 3.25
N ILE A 359 19.22 7.97 2.01
CA ILE A 359 19.08 6.62 1.46
C ILE A 359 20.27 5.77 1.88
N ARG A 360 21.48 6.32 1.78
CA ARG A 360 22.74 5.62 2.03
C ARG A 360 22.86 5.06 3.44
N ARG A 361 22.32 5.74 4.44
CA ARG A 361 22.33 5.28 5.83
C ARG A 361 21.46 4.05 6.10
N GLU A 362 20.52 3.75 5.21
CA GLU A 362 19.67 2.54 5.27
C GLU A 362 20.30 1.34 4.54
N ILE A 363 21.49 1.55 3.92
CA ILE A 363 22.19 0.52 3.16
C ILE A 363 23.18 -0.20 4.07
N SER A 364 22.97 -1.51 4.28
CA SER A 364 23.85 -2.37 5.03
C SER A 364 24.90 -3.07 4.15
N SER A 365 24.68 -3.18 2.85
CA SER A 365 25.63 -3.72 1.87
C SER A 365 26.67 -2.67 1.48
N LEU A 366 27.88 -2.76 2.06
CA LEU A 366 28.92 -1.72 1.92
C LEU A 366 29.96 -2.08 0.83
N PRO A 367 30.61 -1.08 0.22
CA PRO A 367 31.76 -1.31 -0.66
C PRO A 367 32.89 -2.03 0.06
N GLY A 368 33.62 -2.90 -0.66
CA GLY A 368 34.73 -3.71 -0.14
C GLY A 368 34.32 -5.04 0.47
N TYR A 369 33.02 -5.30 0.62
CA TYR A 369 32.52 -6.57 1.15
C TYR A 369 31.94 -7.46 0.04
N THR A 370 31.93 -8.75 0.29
CA THR A 370 31.27 -9.73 -0.58
C THR A 370 29.75 -9.47 -0.55
N PHE A 371 29.12 -9.63 -1.71
CA PHE A 371 27.66 -9.52 -1.81
C PHE A 371 26.97 -10.53 -0.89
N LYS A 372 25.97 -10.07 -0.14
CA LYS A 372 25.09 -10.91 0.66
C LYS A 372 23.64 -10.57 0.33
N ARG A 373 22.91 -11.56 -0.14
CA ARG A 373 21.52 -11.36 -0.54
C ARG A 373 20.65 -10.79 0.57
N SER A 374 20.83 -11.32 1.79
CA SER A 374 20.09 -10.86 2.98
C SER A 374 20.32 -9.38 3.28
N GLU A 375 21.55 -8.89 3.18
CA GLU A 375 21.90 -7.48 3.42
C GLU A 375 21.33 -6.56 2.33
N VAL A 376 21.40 -6.98 1.06
CA VAL A 376 20.88 -6.21 -0.07
C VAL A 376 19.36 -6.12 -0.01
N MET A 377 18.68 -7.23 0.29
CA MET A 377 17.20 -7.24 0.44
C MET A 377 16.75 -6.48 1.69
N ARG A 378 17.54 -6.50 2.77
CA ARG A 378 17.30 -5.67 3.95
C ARG A 378 17.39 -4.19 3.58
N SER A 379 18.45 -3.79 2.92
CA SER A 379 18.65 -2.41 2.47
C SER A 379 17.50 -1.94 1.57
N GLN A 380 17.08 -2.75 0.61
CA GLN A 380 15.92 -2.46 -0.24
C GLN A 380 14.66 -2.19 0.58
N ARG A 381 14.35 -3.10 1.51
CA ARG A 381 13.19 -2.97 2.39
C ARG A 381 13.29 -1.74 3.29
N ASP A 382 14.46 -1.47 3.86
CA ASP A 382 14.66 -0.36 4.79
C ASP A 382 14.56 0.99 4.05
N ILE A 383 15.10 1.10 2.82
CA ILE A 383 14.89 2.24 1.93
C ILE A 383 13.40 2.41 1.60
N PHE A 384 12.70 1.31 1.22
CA PHE A 384 11.27 1.38 0.91
C PHE A 384 10.44 1.79 2.12
N ASN A 385 10.81 1.34 3.31
CA ASN A 385 10.14 1.66 4.59
C ASN A 385 10.30 3.13 5.02
N LEU A 386 11.22 3.88 4.44
CA LEU A 386 11.26 5.34 4.60
C LEU A 386 9.94 6.00 4.16
N GLY A 387 9.20 5.34 3.25
CA GLY A 387 7.90 5.81 2.77
C GLY A 387 7.97 6.91 1.70
N PHE A 388 9.17 7.26 1.23
CA PHE A 388 9.42 8.34 0.25
C PHE A 388 9.34 7.86 -1.20
N PHE A 389 9.37 6.54 -1.41
CA PHE A 389 9.50 5.92 -2.71
C PHE A 389 8.27 5.10 -3.08
N ASP A 390 7.89 5.14 -4.36
CA ASP A 390 6.87 4.27 -4.95
C ASP A 390 7.46 2.89 -5.26
N ASP A 391 8.77 2.87 -5.61
CA ASP A 391 9.51 1.65 -5.93
C ASP A 391 10.99 1.79 -5.58
N VAL A 392 11.60 0.68 -5.23
CA VAL A 392 13.04 0.54 -4.97
C VAL A 392 13.52 -0.73 -5.66
N ALA A 393 14.11 -0.59 -6.82
CA ALA A 393 14.68 -1.70 -7.58
C ALA A 393 16.18 -1.85 -7.29
N ILE A 394 16.64 -3.10 -7.29
CA ILE A 394 18.06 -3.44 -7.15
C ILE A 394 18.57 -3.83 -8.54
N ASP A 395 19.70 -3.27 -8.92
CA ASP A 395 20.44 -3.62 -10.12
C ASP A 395 21.91 -3.77 -9.78
N TYR A 396 22.66 -4.50 -10.58
CA TYR A 396 24.11 -4.63 -10.42
C TYR A 396 24.78 -4.70 -11.79
N ARG A 397 25.89 -4.00 -11.88
CA ARG A 397 26.72 -4.00 -13.09
C ARG A 397 28.02 -4.72 -12.81
N ARG A 398 28.30 -5.77 -13.58
CA ARG A 398 29.60 -6.42 -13.56
C ARG A 398 30.67 -5.48 -14.10
N VAL A 399 31.78 -5.35 -13.39
CA VAL A 399 32.89 -4.44 -13.75
C VAL A 399 34.01 -5.18 -14.43
N ASP A 400 34.29 -6.41 -13.98
CA ASP A 400 35.38 -7.24 -14.47
C ASP A 400 35.00 -8.73 -14.59
N THR A 401 35.92 -9.55 -15.04
CA THR A 401 35.75 -11.00 -15.14
C THR A 401 35.93 -11.73 -13.82
N LEU A 402 36.51 -11.06 -12.81
CA LEU A 402 36.80 -11.63 -11.48
C LEU A 402 35.61 -11.64 -10.52
N GLY A 403 34.49 -11.02 -10.93
CA GLY A 403 33.26 -10.98 -10.14
C GLY A 403 33.00 -9.65 -9.42
N THR A 404 33.81 -8.61 -9.66
CA THR A 404 33.60 -7.29 -9.08
C THR A 404 32.34 -6.63 -9.66
N ILE A 405 31.49 -6.09 -8.79
CA ILE A 405 30.22 -5.47 -9.17
C ILE A 405 30.07 -4.05 -8.61
N ASP A 406 29.36 -3.21 -9.36
CA ASP A 406 28.73 -2.01 -8.84
C ASP A 406 27.28 -2.35 -8.49
N LEU A 407 26.87 -2.16 -7.24
CA LEU A 407 25.50 -2.34 -6.77
C LEU A 407 24.73 -1.03 -6.93
N ILE A 408 23.54 -1.08 -7.52
CA ILE A 408 22.76 0.10 -7.87
C ILE A 408 21.37 -0.02 -7.24
N TYR A 409 21.02 0.92 -6.36
CA TYR A 409 19.65 1.08 -5.86
C TYR A 409 18.95 2.13 -6.70
N LYS A 410 18.01 1.70 -7.54
CA LYS A 410 17.18 2.57 -8.36
C LYS A 410 15.91 2.89 -7.61
N VAL A 411 15.75 4.15 -7.19
CA VAL A 411 14.57 4.60 -6.45
C VAL A 411 13.66 5.43 -7.35
N LYS A 412 12.35 5.26 -7.16
CA LYS A 412 11.33 6.10 -7.80
C LYS A 412 10.63 6.91 -6.71
N GLU A 413 10.95 8.19 -6.62
CA GLU A 413 10.35 9.06 -5.62
C GLU A 413 8.86 9.29 -5.85
N LYS A 414 8.12 9.39 -4.75
CA LYS A 414 6.72 9.83 -4.79
C LYS A 414 6.67 11.29 -5.24
N SER A 415 5.65 11.64 -6.02
CA SER A 415 5.44 13.03 -6.46
C SER A 415 5.21 14.00 -5.30
N PHE A 416 4.70 13.50 -4.18
CA PHE A 416 4.45 14.25 -2.96
C PHE A 416 4.72 13.37 -1.73
N PHE A 417 5.56 13.83 -0.82
CA PHE A 417 5.90 13.09 0.41
C PHE A 417 4.92 13.36 1.56
N GLY A 418 4.28 14.53 1.56
CA GLY A 418 3.36 14.91 2.61
C GLY A 418 2.07 14.12 2.60
N THR A 419 1.48 13.95 3.76
CA THR A 419 0.16 13.35 3.94
C THR A 419 -0.74 14.33 4.66
N ILE A 420 -1.93 14.55 4.08
CA ILE A 420 -3.01 15.25 4.75
C ILE A 420 -4.00 14.18 5.19
N GLY A 421 -4.09 13.98 6.49
CA GLY A 421 -5.07 13.10 7.12
C GLY A 421 -6.21 13.91 7.69
N ALA A 422 -7.43 13.44 7.52
CA ALA A 422 -8.59 13.92 8.25
C ALA A 422 -9.46 12.73 8.62
N GLY A 423 -9.97 12.73 9.81
CA GLY A 423 -10.75 11.60 10.28
C GLY A 423 -11.59 11.94 11.50
N VAL A 424 -12.28 10.91 11.95
CA VAL A 424 -13.10 10.95 13.14
C VAL A 424 -12.61 9.84 14.07
N THR A 425 -12.42 10.17 15.34
CA THR A 425 -12.12 9.21 16.40
C THR A 425 -13.30 9.12 17.35
N TYR A 426 -13.50 7.97 17.93
CA TYR A 426 -14.47 7.77 18.98
C TYR A 426 -13.88 6.87 20.06
N SER A 427 -13.95 7.33 21.29
CA SER A 427 -13.76 6.49 22.46
C SER A 427 -14.89 6.78 23.45
N ALA A 428 -15.20 5.83 24.33
CA ALA A 428 -16.23 6.08 25.33
C ALA A 428 -15.79 7.18 26.31
N GLN A 429 -14.49 7.40 26.49
CA GLN A 429 -13.93 8.43 27.37
C GLN A 429 -13.95 9.82 26.70
N ASP A 430 -13.40 9.97 25.49
CA ASP A 430 -13.25 11.26 24.82
C ASP A 430 -14.43 11.60 23.89
N LYS A 431 -15.40 10.65 23.74
CA LYS A 431 -16.56 10.75 22.84
C LYS A 431 -16.12 10.94 21.38
N LEU A 432 -16.94 11.56 20.57
CA LEU A 432 -16.66 11.81 19.17
C LEU A 432 -15.75 13.03 19.04
N ALA A 433 -14.64 12.87 18.32
CA ALA A 433 -13.73 13.94 17.95
C ALA A 433 -13.37 13.87 16.47
N GLY A 434 -13.28 15.01 15.82
CA GLY A 434 -12.73 15.16 14.48
C GLY A 434 -11.28 15.62 14.55
N TYR A 435 -10.44 15.14 13.67
CA TYR A 435 -9.05 15.61 13.57
C TYR A 435 -8.63 15.91 12.13
N VAL A 436 -7.67 16.80 12.01
CA VAL A 436 -6.89 17.06 10.80
C VAL A 436 -5.41 16.95 11.18
N GLU A 437 -4.65 16.27 10.34
CA GLU A 437 -3.24 16.04 10.54
C GLU A 437 -2.47 16.29 9.25
N LEU A 438 -1.39 17.05 9.34
CA LEU A 438 -0.45 17.32 8.26
C LEU A 438 0.87 16.68 8.62
N GLN A 439 1.30 15.69 7.85
CA GLN A 439 2.59 15.04 8.04
C GLN A 439 3.50 15.29 6.85
N GLN A 440 4.72 15.73 7.13
CA GLN A 440 5.79 15.84 6.15
C GLN A 440 6.98 14.98 6.62
N PRO A 441 7.12 13.75 6.09
CA PRO A 441 8.14 12.81 6.59
C PRO A 441 9.54 13.04 6.00
N ASN A 442 9.68 13.88 4.97
CA ASN A 442 10.94 14.17 4.30
C ASN A 442 11.10 15.68 4.02
N LEU A 443 11.08 16.47 5.08
CA LEU A 443 11.20 17.93 4.98
C LEU A 443 12.56 18.31 4.37
N LEU A 444 12.55 19.11 3.30
CA LEU A 444 13.74 19.56 2.56
C LEU A 444 14.63 18.41 2.02
N GLY A 445 14.06 17.22 1.83
CA GLY A 445 14.81 16.06 1.37
C GLY A 445 15.82 15.48 2.37
N ARG A 446 15.79 15.96 3.62
CA ARG A 446 16.74 15.57 4.69
C ARG A 446 16.27 14.36 5.53
N GLY A 447 15.07 13.80 5.23
CA GLY A 447 14.44 12.78 6.05
C GLY A 447 13.92 13.33 7.39
N TRP A 448 13.86 14.64 7.57
CA TRP A 448 13.27 15.28 8.73
C TRP A 448 11.77 15.12 8.72
N ARG A 449 11.19 14.87 9.88
CA ARG A 449 9.74 14.69 10.03
C ARG A 449 9.15 15.88 10.74
N ALA A 450 8.12 16.47 10.16
CA ALA A 450 7.28 17.48 10.78
C ALA A 450 5.83 17.01 10.78
N ASN A 451 5.15 17.17 11.90
CA ASN A 451 3.76 16.81 12.06
C ASN A 451 3.00 17.95 12.77
N LEU A 452 1.83 18.30 12.22
CA LEU A 452 0.88 19.23 12.82
C LEU A 452 -0.47 18.54 12.91
N LYS A 453 -0.97 18.38 14.13
CA LYS A 453 -2.26 17.76 14.41
C LYS A 453 -3.18 18.75 15.15
N ALA A 454 -4.41 18.85 14.69
CA ALA A 454 -5.50 19.53 15.39
C ALA A 454 -6.68 18.55 15.54
N GLU A 455 -7.11 18.33 16.76
CA GLU A 455 -8.23 17.47 17.09
C GLU A 455 -9.23 18.24 17.96
N LYS A 456 -10.51 18.17 17.62
CA LYS A 456 -11.58 18.77 18.39
C LYS A 456 -12.76 17.84 18.54
N GLY A 457 -13.15 17.60 19.77
CA GLY A 457 -14.30 16.78 20.14
C GLY A 457 -15.13 17.43 21.25
N SER A 458 -16.11 16.69 21.73
CA SER A 458 -16.99 17.14 22.81
C SER A 458 -16.27 17.22 24.16
N LYS A 459 -15.30 16.34 24.41
CA LYS A 459 -14.56 16.24 25.68
C LYS A 459 -13.07 16.52 25.59
N LYS A 460 -12.55 16.75 24.37
CA LYS A 460 -11.13 16.96 24.14
C LYS A 460 -10.89 17.99 23.04
N THR A 461 -9.93 18.87 23.24
CA THR A 461 -9.32 19.69 22.21
C THR A 461 -7.81 19.51 22.33
N ASP A 462 -7.14 19.23 21.21
CA ASP A 462 -5.71 18.92 21.20
C ASP A 462 -5.07 19.56 19.96
N PHE A 463 -4.07 20.41 20.17
CA PHE A 463 -3.22 20.98 19.12
C PHE A 463 -1.79 20.53 19.40
N GLN A 464 -1.18 19.88 18.42
CA GLN A 464 0.16 19.36 18.55
C GLN A 464 1.00 19.68 17.33
N PHE A 465 2.18 20.21 17.56
CA PHE A 465 3.25 20.31 16.57
C PHE A 465 4.44 19.49 17.05
N SER A 466 5.03 18.71 16.14
CA SER A 466 6.26 17.98 16.44
C SER A 466 7.21 18.00 15.25
N PHE A 467 8.49 18.04 15.56
CA PHE A 467 9.59 17.94 14.62
C PHE A 467 10.57 16.86 15.09
N THR A 468 11.10 16.07 14.16
CA THR A 468 12.08 15.02 14.47
C THR A 468 13.15 14.94 13.39
N GLU A 469 14.40 15.03 13.80
CA GLU A 469 15.60 14.65 13.05
C GLU A 469 15.92 13.19 13.39
N PRO A 470 15.74 12.22 12.49
CA PRO A 470 15.94 10.81 12.82
C PRO A 470 17.39 10.36 12.93
N TRP A 471 18.34 11.16 12.42
CA TRP A 471 19.77 10.83 12.38
C TRP A 471 20.63 12.01 12.83
N LEU A 472 20.51 12.36 14.09
CA LEU A 472 21.27 13.47 14.68
C LEU A 472 22.77 13.23 14.55
N PHE A 473 23.48 14.19 13.94
CA PHE A 473 24.93 14.10 13.65
C PHE A 473 25.32 12.83 12.88
N ASP A 474 24.48 12.40 11.94
CA ASP A 474 24.66 11.20 11.13
C ASP A 474 24.86 9.91 11.96
N THR A 475 24.33 9.88 13.19
CA THR A 475 24.25 8.69 14.05
C THR A 475 22.80 8.17 14.08
N PRO A 476 22.55 6.87 14.40
CA PRO A 476 21.20 6.33 14.52
C PRO A 476 20.45 6.84 15.77
N THR A 477 20.74 8.07 16.18
CA THR A 477 20.08 8.76 17.29
C THR A 477 19.09 9.75 16.73
N SER A 478 17.80 9.59 17.03
CA SER A 478 16.82 10.61 16.67
C SER A 478 16.72 11.66 17.77
N ALA A 479 16.55 12.91 17.36
CA ALA A 479 16.22 14.03 18.25
C ALA A 479 14.98 14.74 17.74
N GLY A 480 14.11 15.12 18.65
CA GLY A 480 12.88 15.83 18.29
C GLY A 480 12.49 16.86 19.34
N PHE A 481 11.58 17.74 18.94
CA PHE A 481 10.88 18.61 19.88
C PHE A 481 9.39 18.61 19.55
N ASP A 482 8.57 18.82 20.56
CA ASP A 482 7.13 18.95 20.41
C ASP A 482 6.59 20.10 21.27
N ILE A 483 5.47 20.65 20.80
CA ILE A 483 4.67 21.63 21.53
C ILE A 483 3.23 21.18 21.40
N SER A 484 2.51 21.16 22.53
CA SER A 484 1.10 20.78 22.53
C SER A 484 0.27 21.64 23.49
N TYR A 485 -0.98 21.87 23.11
CA TYR A 485 -2.00 22.46 23.95
C TYR A 485 -3.21 21.52 23.99
N ILE A 486 -3.49 21.00 25.17
CA ILE A 486 -4.55 20.01 25.38
C ILE A 486 -5.54 20.56 26.37
N THR A 487 -6.83 20.56 25.99
CA THR A 487 -7.93 20.76 26.91
C THR A 487 -8.71 19.45 26.99
N LYS A 488 -8.89 18.93 28.22
CA LYS A 488 -9.64 17.70 28.46
C LYS A 488 -10.72 17.93 29.50
N ASP A 489 -11.95 17.52 29.16
CA ASP A 489 -13.12 17.58 30.01
C ASP A 489 -13.29 16.23 30.74
N TYR A 490 -13.05 16.23 32.04
CA TYR A 490 -13.38 15.17 32.94
C TYR A 490 -14.83 15.36 33.43
N ASP A 491 -15.46 14.34 33.95
CA ASP A 491 -16.89 14.41 34.32
C ASP A 491 -17.24 15.51 35.38
N TYR A 492 -16.25 16.00 36.09
CA TYR A 492 -16.46 16.97 37.15
C TYR A 492 -15.53 18.19 37.13
N TYR A 493 -14.58 18.28 36.19
CA TYR A 493 -13.72 19.44 35.92
C TYR A 493 -13.11 19.40 34.54
N ASN A 494 -12.66 20.54 34.07
CA ASN A 494 -11.92 20.69 32.81
C ASN A 494 -10.46 21.04 33.09
N LYS A 495 -9.50 20.37 32.48
CA LYS A 495 -8.08 20.66 32.63
C LYS A 495 -7.48 21.14 31.30
N GLN A 496 -6.71 22.22 31.39
CA GLN A 496 -5.95 22.78 30.27
C GLN A 496 -4.47 22.56 30.56
N VAL A 497 -3.71 22.14 29.55
CA VAL A 497 -2.26 21.89 29.67
C VAL A 497 -1.58 22.42 28.42
N LEU A 498 -0.65 23.33 28.61
CA LEU A 498 0.34 23.72 27.60
C LEU A 498 1.64 23.00 27.92
N SER A 499 2.23 22.32 26.93
CA SER A 499 3.48 21.62 27.15
C SER A 499 4.43 21.76 25.96
N GLY A 500 5.72 21.72 26.26
CA GLY A 500 6.78 21.64 25.28
C GLY A 500 7.85 20.67 25.75
N GLY A 501 8.44 19.92 24.82
CA GLY A 501 9.43 18.91 25.17
C GLY A 501 10.48 18.71 24.11
N VAL A 502 11.61 18.16 24.54
CA VAL A 502 12.64 17.62 23.64
C VAL A 502 12.78 16.12 23.90
N SER A 503 13.02 15.37 22.86
CA SER A 503 13.13 13.91 22.95
C SER A 503 14.33 13.41 22.16
N PHE A 504 14.95 12.37 22.68
CA PHE A 504 16.04 11.65 22.04
C PHE A 504 15.70 10.17 22.03
N SER A 505 16.02 9.46 20.95
CA SER A 505 15.92 7.99 20.95
C SER A 505 17.05 7.35 20.18
N ARG A 506 17.48 6.19 20.67
CA ARG A 506 18.55 5.43 20.04
C ARG A 506 18.26 3.92 20.10
N PRO A 507 18.51 3.17 19.00
CA PRO A 507 18.50 1.71 19.08
C PRO A 507 19.64 1.24 19.98
N LEU A 508 19.39 0.25 20.81
CA LEU A 508 20.40 -0.42 21.61
C LEU A 508 21.00 -1.60 20.82
N PRO A 509 22.19 -2.13 21.21
CA PRO A 509 22.78 -3.30 20.58
C PRO A 509 22.07 -4.62 20.94
N LEU A 510 20.80 -4.54 21.29
CA LEU A 510 19.88 -5.64 21.55
C LEU A 510 18.80 -5.61 20.47
N ASP A 511 18.51 -6.77 19.87
CA ASP A 511 17.54 -6.87 18.78
C ASP A 511 16.19 -6.28 19.17
N TYR A 512 15.63 -5.48 18.25
CA TYR A 512 14.32 -4.84 18.38
C TYR A 512 14.19 -3.86 19.56
N THR A 513 15.32 -3.42 20.17
CA THR A 513 15.31 -2.62 21.40
C THR A 513 15.71 -1.18 21.15
N ARG A 514 14.99 -0.25 21.71
CA ARG A 514 15.23 1.18 21.62
C ARG A 514 15.05 1.85 22.98
N VAL A 515 15.92 2.78 23.31
CA VAL A 515 15.78 3.68 24.46
C VAL A 515 15.28 5.05 24.00
N TYR A 516 14.42 5.66 24.78
CA TYR A 516 13.91 7.01 24.62
C TYR A 516 14.20 7.79 25.88
N LEU A 517 14.68 9.01 25.71
CA LEU A 517 14.82 10.02 26.75
C LEU A 517 13.96 11.21 26.35
N SER A 518 13.09 11.69 27.21
CA SER A 518 12.32 12.90 26.98
C SER A 518 12.44 13.86 28.17
N LEU A 519 12.47 15.15 27.88
CA LEU A 519 12.47 16.23 28.85
C LEU A 519 11.32 17.16 28.49
N ARG A 520 10.30 17.19 29.31
CA ARG A 520 9.06 17.95 29.05
C ARG A 520 8.83 19.00 30.14
N LEU A 521 8.52 20.20 29.73
CA LEU A 521 8.00 21.26 30.59
C LEU A 521 6.52 21.43 30.29
N SER A 522 5.67 21.46 31.32
CA SER A 522 4.25 21.68 31.14
C SER A 522 3.71 22.62 32.20
N ASP A 523 2.73 23.41 31.79
CA ASP A 523 1.92 24.25 32.66
C ASP A 523 0.46 23.78 32.59
N GLY A 524 -0.09 23.39 33.72
CA GLY A 524 -1.42 22.84 33.87
C GLY A 524 -2.33 23.71 34.73
N PHE A 525 -3.58 23.85 34.31
CA PHE A 525 -4.54 24.72 34.94
C PHE A 525 -5.96 24.13 34.87
N VAL A 526 -6.70 24.22 35.98
CA VAL A 526 -8.14 23.86 36.06
C VAL A 526 -8.95 25.15 36.27
N PRO A 527 -9.69 25.65 35.28
CA PRO A 527 -10.55 26.83 35.45
C PRO A 527 -11.55 26.60 36.57
N PRO A 528 -11.62 27.47 37.59
CA PRO A 528 -12.54 27.30 38.72
C PRO A 528 -14.01 27.16 38.29
N THR A 529 -14.40 27.86 37.24
CA THR A 529 -15.74 27.82 36.64
C THR A 529 -16.10 26.48 36.00
N SER A 530 -15.10 25.63 35.70
CA SER A 530 -15.30 24.31 35.12
C SER A 530 -15.58 23.20 36.14
N ILE A 531 -15.40 23.48 37.44
CA ILE A 531 -15.62 22.51 38.50
C ILE A 531 -17.11 22.40 38.75
N ASN A 532 -17.63 21.19 38.68
CA ASN A 532 -19.05 20.92 38.94
C ASN A 532 -19.42 21.35 40.38
N SER A 533 -20.42 22.21 40.52
CA SER A 533 -20.90 22.75 41.81
C SER A 533 -21.38 21.68 42.78
N GLY A 534 -21.79 20.52 42.27
CA GLY A 534 -22.18 19.35 43.08
C GLY A 534 -21.01 18.53 43.64
N TYR A 535 -19.78 18.77 43.12
CA TYR A 535 -18.60 18.05 43.57
C TYR A 535 -18.10 18.63 44.92
N LYS A 536 -18.20 17.85 45.96
CA LYS A 536 -17.68 18.20 47.30
C LYS A 536 -16.58 17.21 47.70
N PRO A 537 -15.33 17.44 47.18
CA PRO A 537 -14.24 16.52 47.40
C PRO A 537 -13.81 16.46 48.88
N SER A 538 -13.29 15.32 49.27
CA SER A 538 -12.57 15.19 50.55
C SER A 538 -11.26 16.01 50.50
N LYS A 539 -10.64 16.27 51.68
CA LYS A 539 -9.35 16.98 51.71
C LYS A 539 -8.25 16.30 50.92
N LEU A 540 -8.31 14.98 50.72
CA LEU A 540 -7.30 14.18 50.01
C LEU A 540 -7.37 14.34 48.49
N PHE A 541 -8.57 14.53 47.95
CA PHE A 541 -8.79 14.52 46.51
C PHE A 541 -9.28 15.87 45.97
N ASN A 542 -8.84 16.96 46.60
CA ASN A 542 -9.34 18.28 46.31
C ASN A 542 -8.78 18.88 45.01
N VAL A 543 -9.57 18.84 43.93
CA VAL A 543 -9.25 19.42 42.62
C VAL A 543 -9.06 20.95 42.67
N TYR A 544 -9.62 21.63 43.70
CA TYR A 544 -9.40 23.07 43.88
C TYR A 544 -7.92 23.45 44.10
N ARG A 545 -7.05 22.49 44.44
CA ARG A 545 -5.60 22.70 44.48
C ARG A 545 -5.00 22.96 43.11
N ASP A 546 -5.68 22.56 42.02
CA ASP A 546 -5.22 22.67 40.64
C ASP A 546 -5.82 23.89 39.90
N THR A 547 -6.58 24.76 40.60
CA THR A 547 -7.16 26.00 40.08
C THR A 547 -6.14 27.13 39.90
N VAL A 548 -4.93 26.93 40.37
CA VAL A 548 -3.76 27.81 40.06
C VAL A 548 -2.89 27.11 39.03
N HIS A 549 -2.19 27.89 38.22
CA HIS A 549 -1.22 27.35 37.29
C HIS A 549 -0.15 26.53 38.01
N LYS A 550 0.11 25.33 37.53
CA LYS A 550 1.12 24.45 38.10
C LYS A 550 2.07 24.02 37.01
N THR A 551 3.29 24.40 37.20
CA THR A 551 4.37 24.02 36.30
C THR A 551 4.97 22.67 36.72
N SER A 552 5.23 21.79 35.77
CA SER A 552 5.98 20.56 36.01
C SER A 552 7.09 20.37 34.98
N PHE A 553 8.23 19.88 35.45
CA PHE A 553 9.33 19.44 34.62
C PHE A 553 9.41 17.90 34.72
N LEU A 554 9.23 17.22 33.57
CA LEU A 554 9.05 15.78 33.49
C LEU A 554 10.14 15.13 32.63
N PRO A 555 11.33 14.82 33.18
CA PRO A 555 12.25 13.88 32.54
C PRO A 555 11.69 12.48 32.58
N SER A 556 11.76 11.79 31.43
CA SER A 556 11.27 10.42 31.26
C SER A 556 12.29 9.55 30.54
N ILE A 557 12.43 8.32 30.98
CA ILE A 557 13.25 7.28 30.31
C ILE A 557 12.30 6.13 29.99
N THR A 558 12.28 5.74 28.69
CA THR A 558 11.49 4.59 28.22
C THR A 558 12.38 3.64 27.47
N ILE A 559 12.30 2.36 27.78
CA ILE A 559 12.94 1.28 27.04
C ILE A 559 11.85 0.42 26.42
N THR A 560 11.90 0.26 25.10
CA THR A 560 10.94 -0.55 24.37
C THR A 560 11.67 -1.62 23.55
N ARG A 561 11.24 -2.87 23.69
CA ARG A 561 11.57 -3.96 22.79
C ARG A 561 10.31 -4.39 22.05
N ASP A 562 10.31 -4.28 20.71
CA ASP A 562 9.14 -4.58 19.88
C ASP A 562 9.54 -5.48 18.70
N SER A 563 9.24 -6.77 18.83
CA SER A 563 9.52 -7.81 17.83
C SER A 563 8.27 -8.26 17.08
N ARG A 564 7.17 -7.50 17.15
CA ARG A 564 5.91 -7.84 16.47
C ARG A 564 6.08 -7.80 14.95
N ASP A 565 5.41 -8.74 14.27
CA ASP A 565 5.40 -8.83 12.81
C ASP A 565 4.64 -7.68 12.14
N TYR A 566 3.61 -7.15 12.81
CA TYR A 566 2.82 -6.03 12.33
C TYR A 566 2.32 -5.17 13.50
N ILE A 567 2.32 -3.84 13.35
CA ILE A 567 2.04 -2.92 14.46
C ILE A 567 0.56 -2.92 14.85
N TYR A 568 -0.36 -2.93 13.87
CA TYR A 568 -1.80 -2.74 14.12
C TYR A 568 -2.52 -4.02 14.51
N ASN A 569 -2.22 -5.14 13.88
CA ASN A 569 -2.90 -6.42 14.12
C ASN A 569 -1.90 -7.58 14.05
N PRO A 570 -0.96 -7.68 15.03
CA PRO A 570 0.11 -8.66 15.01
C PRO A 570 -0.40 -10.09 15.19
N LEU A 571 0.31 -11.04 14.57
CA LEU A 571 0.11 -12.48 14.75
C LEU A 571 1.21 -13.10 15.60
N THR A 572 2.42 -12.57 15.52
CA THR A 572 3.60 -13.10 16.20
C THR A 572 4.41 -12.00 16.84
N GLY A 573 5.23 -12.37 17.81
CA GLY A 573 6.18 -11.48 18.44
C GLY A 573 5.71 -10.90 19.78
N SER A 574 6.54 -10.07 20.36
CA SER A 574 6.32 -9.45 21.67
C SER A 574 6.60 -7.96 21.66
N ALA A 575 5.93 -7.23 22.51
CA ALA A 575 6.27 -5.85 22.85
C ALA A 575 6.42 -5.72 24.36
N ILE A 576 7.54 -5.17 24.80
CA ILE A 576 7.86 -4.91 26.21
C ILE A 576 8.24 -3.44 26.29
N THR A 577 7.48 -2.67 27.06
CA THR A 577 7.77 -1.25 27.31
C THR A 577 7.85 -0.99 28.80
N TYR A 578 8.97 -0.44 29.23
CA TYR A 578 9.16 0.03 30.60
C TYR A 578 9.46 1.53 30.58
N SER A 579 8.68 2.31 31.28
CA SER A 579 8.86 3.77 31.41
C SER A 579 9.01 4.18 32.86
N VAL A 580 9.92 5.12 33.09
CA VAL A 580 10.05 5.85 34.36
C VAL A 580 9.96 7.32 34.06
N ASP A 581 9.01 7.99 34.71
CA ASP A 581 8.81 9.44 34.64
C ASP A 581 9.09 10.05 36.01
N PHE A 582 9.85 11.14 36.05
CA PHE A 582 10.10 11.94 37.24
C PHE A 582 9.46 13.30 37.03
N SER A 583 8.60 13.74 37.95
CA SER A 583 8.00 15.07 37.90
C SER A 583 8.55 15.95 39.02
N PHE A 584 9.01 17.13 38.66
CA PHE A 584 9.58 18.12 39.56
C PHE A 584 8.83 19.45 39.43
N LEU A 585 9.17 20.42 40.26
CA LEU A 585 8.59 21.77 40.44
C LEU A 585 7.32 21.66 41.31
N ASP A 586 6.19 22.20 40.83
CA ASP A 586 4.93 22.24 41.61
C ASP A 586 4.27 20.88 41.78
N ILE A 587 4.46 20.01 40.78
CA ILE A 587 3.92 18.63 40.79
C ILE A 587 5.08 17.66 40.94
N ARG A 588 5.11 16.93 42.05
CA ARG A 588 6.27 16.10 42.41
C ARG A 588 5.87 14.63 42.63
N PHE A 589 6.24 13.78 41.67
CA PHE A 589 6.04 12.35 41.76
C PHE A 589 7.05 11.59 40.87
N GLN A 590 7.11 10.29 41.10
CA GLN A 590 7.78 9.33 40.23
C GLN A 590 6.74 8.32 39.78
N ARG A 591 6.70 8.01 38.47
CA ARG A 591 5.79 7.03 37.88
C ARG A 591 6.57 5.95 37.16
N HIS A 592 6.24 4.72 37.44
CA HIS A 592 6.73 3.54 36.76
C HIS A 592 5.57 2.88 36.00
N THR A 593 5.79 2.51 34.75
CA THR A 593 4.85 1.71 33.99
C THR A 593 5.58 0.60 33.26
N LEU A 594 5.03 -0.60 33.32
CA LEU A 594 5.48 -1.78 32.59
C LEU A 594 4.33 -2.33 31.77
N ASP A 595 4.48 -2.39 30.46
CA ASP A 595 3.52 -2.98 29.54
C ASP A 595 4.18 -4.16 28.83
N LEU A 596 3.62 -5.35 28.97
CA LEU A 596 4.09 -6.59 28.40
C LEU A 596 3.00 -7.13 27.48
N THR A 597 3.29 -7.34 26.20
CA THR A 597 2.36 -7.95 25.25
C THR A 597 3.06 -9.07 24.50
N GLN A 598 2.42 -10.24 24.43
CA GLN A 598 2.92 -11.41 23.70
C GLN A 598 1.84 -11.88 22.71
N HIS A 599 2.24 -12.14 21.47
CA HIS A 599 1.41 -12.74 20.44
C HIS A 599 1.99 -14.10 20.05
N LEU A 600 1.16 -15.13 20.06
CA LEU A 600 1.54 -16.51 19.73
C LEU A 600 0.59 -17.04 18.67
N PRO A 601 1.08 -17.43 17.49
CA PRO A 601 0.29 -18.13 16.50
C PRO A 601 -0.01 -19.55 17.00
N LEU A 602 -1.24 -19.99 16.78
CA LEU A 602 -1.65 -21.37 16.99
C LEU A 602 -1.80 -22.08 15.63
N PHE A 603 -2.59 -23.12 15.61
CA PHE A 603 -2.90 -23.84 14.37
C PHE A 603 -3.84 -23.02 13.47
N TRP A 604 -3.75 -23.25 12.17
CA TRP A 604 -4.56 -22.65 11.11
C TRP A 604 -4.52 -21.10 11.14
N LYS A 605 -5.63 -20.44 11.54
CA LYS A 605 -5.79 -18.99 11.59
C LYS A 605 -6.01 -18.49 13.04
N PHE A 606 -5.79 -19.34 14.01
CA PHE A 606 -5.93 -19.00 15.42
C PHE A 606 -4.63 -18.46 16.00
N GLY A 607 -4.78 -17.59 16.99
CA GLY A 607 -3.68 -17.04 17.76
C GLY A 607 -4.13 -16.62 19.15
N ILE A 608 -3.16 -16.37 20.01
CA ILE A 608 -3.34 -15.90 21.38
C ILE A 608 -2.60 -14.57 21.53
N LYS A 609 -3.23 -13.62 22.23
CA LYS A 609 -2.58 -12.43 22.78
C LYS A 609 -2.69 -12.45 24.28
N GLY A 610 -1.57 -12.34 24.96
CA GLY A 610 -1.49 -12.05 26.39
C GLY A 610 -0.95 -10.64 26.62
N ARG A 611 -1.52 -9.89 27.53
CA ARG A 611 -1.05 -8.57 27.96
C ARG A 611 -1.06 -8.47 29.47
N ALA A 612 0.02 -7.89 30.03
CA ALA A 612 0.08 -7.47 31.41
C ALA A 612 0.55 -6.01 31.46
N ARG A 613 -0.19 -5.17 32.16
CA ARG A 613 0.16 -3.78 32.40
C ARG A 613 0.19 -3.47 33.87
N LEU A 614 1.33 -3.02 34.35
CA LEU A 614 1.56 -2.67 35.75
C LEU A 614 1.94 -1.18 35.80
N GLY A 615 1.43 -0.49 36.78
CA GLY A 615 1.73 0.91 37.03
C GLY A 615 1.89 1.22 38.50
N TYR A 616 2.82 2.12 38.82
CA TYR A 616 3.04 2.59 40.18
C TYR A 616 3.46 4.05 40.19
N ILE A 617 2.76 4.88 40.97
CA ILE A 617 3.05 6.30 41.15
C ILE A 617 3.29 6.56 42.62
N VAL A 618 4.40 7.21 42.91
CA VAL A 618 4.79 7.61 44.25
C VAL A 618 4.97 9.14 44.28
N GLY A 619 4.25 9.82 45.14
CA GLY A 619 4.50 11.24 45.44
C GLY A 619 5.75 11.39 46.32
N PHE A 620 6.61 12.38 46.07
CA PHE A 620 7.85 12.54 46.86
C PHE A 620 7.59 12.91 48.32
N THR A 621 6.42 13.41 48.63
CA THR A 621 6.01 13.73 50.04
C THR A 621 4.95 12.75 50.58
N SER A 622 3.97 12.42 49.76
CA SER A 622 2.96 11.40 50.07
C SER A 622 2.21 11.01 48.78
N ALA A 623 1.54 9.85 48.77
CA ALA A 623 0.70 9.41 47.64
C ALA A 623 -0.44 10.41 47.35
N ASP A 624 -0.92 11.10 48.39
CA ASP A 624 -2.02 12.07 48.31
C ASP A 624 -1.66 13.37 47.59
N THR A 625 -0.36 13.63 47.33
CA THR A 625 0.12 14.80 46.60
C THR A 625 0.08 14.63 45.10
N VAL A 626 -0.18 13.43 44.59
CA VAL A 626 -0.30 13.15 43.15
C VAL A 626 -1.60 13.74 42.61
N PRO A 627 -1.59 14.66 41.65
CA PRO A 627 -2.82 15.22 41.08
C PRO A 627 -3.73 14.13 40.51
N LEU A 628 -5.04 14.37 40.57
CA LEU A 628 -6.02 13.42 40.03
C LEU A 628 -5.77 13.09 38.57
N SER A 629 -5.41 14.07 37.77
CA SER A 629 -5.13 13.90 36.34
C SER A 629 -3.92 13.01 35.98
N GLU A 630 -3.06 12.73 36.98
CA GLU A 630 -1.84 11.93 36.77
C GLU A 630 -2.02 10.48 37.25
N ARG A 631 -3.17 10.16 37.84
CA ARG A 631 -3.49 8.82 38.37
C ARG A 631 -3.97 7.87 37.30
N PHE A 632 -4.04 6.58 37.60
CA PHE A 632 -4.57 5.55 36.74
C PHE A 632 -6.08 5.41 36.87
N TYR A 633 -6.78 5.35 35.73
CA TYR A 633 -8.24 5.22 35.64
C TYR A 633 -8.64 4.02 34.80
N PRO A 634 -8.59 2.80 35.33
CA PRO A 634 -8.94 1.61 34.55
C PRO A 634 -10.45 1.47 34.32
N GLY A 635 -10.79 0.71 33.27
CA GLY A 635 -12.14 0.44 32.83
C GLY A 635 -12.37 0.79 31.37
N GLY A 636 -13.37 0.20 30.75
CA GLY A 636 -13.71 0.44 29.36
C GLY A 636 -12.66 -0.08 28.37
N THR A 637 -12.23 0.79 27.48
CA THR A 637 -11.30 0.51 26.40
C THR A 637 -10.04 1.36 26.51
N GLY A 638 -9.08 1.18 25.59
CA GLY A 638 -7.84 1.95 25.59
C GLY A 638 -6.72 1.30 26.40
N ILE A 639 -5.70 2.11 26.75
CA ILE A 639 -4.46 1.59 27.33
C ILE A 639 -4.67 0.97 28.72
N ASP A 640 -5.57 1.53 29.54
CA ASP A 640 -5.94 1.03 30.86
C ASP A 640 -7.32 0.31 30.82
N GLY A 641 -7.70 -0.20 29.63
CA GLY A 641 -9.00 -0.81 29.40
C GLY A 641 -9.19 -2.14 30.14
N ILE A 642 -10.37 -2.32 30.73
CA ILE A 642 -10.92 -3.57 31.28
C ILE A 642 -12.32 -3.65 30.71
N ARG A 643 -12.52 -4.49 29.69
CA ARG A 643 -13.80 -4.60 28.98
C ARG A 643 -14.86 -5.28 29.85
N GLY A 644 -16.11 -4.86 29.66
CA GLY A 644 -17.23 -5.23 30.57
C GLY A 644 -17.50 -4.22 31.66
N TYR A 645 -16.71 -3.15 31.73
CA TYR A 645 -16.88 -2.03 32.68
C TYR A 645 -16.96 -0.70 31.93
N GLY A 646 -17.62 0.29 32.49
CA GLY A 646 -17.62 1.64 31.94
C GLY A 646 -16.22 2.27 31.96
N GLU A 647 -16.01 3.29 31.14
CA GLU A 647 -14.74 4.01 31.09
C GLU A 647 -14.41 4.63 32.46
N SER A 648 -13.15 4.45 32.90
CA SER A 648 -12.63 5.00 34.18
C SER A 648 -13.44 4.62 35.42
N SER A 649 -14.21 3.54 35.35
CA SER A 649 -15.18 3.18 36.41
C SER A 649 -14.63 2.22 37.47
N ILE A 650 -13.36 1.80 37.35
CA ILE A 650 -12.75 0.88 38.31
C ILE A 650 -11.75 1.62 39.19
N GLY A 651 -11.78 1.34 40.47
CA GLY A 651 -10.87 1.89 41.47
C GLY A 651 -11.54 2.73 42.55
N PRO A 652 -10.79 3.59 43.24
CA PRO A 652 -11.28 4.43 44.31
C PRO A 652 -12.24 5.53 43.82
N TYR A 653 -13.25 5.81 44.64
CA TYR A 653 -14.22 6.88 44.46
C TYR A 653 -14.17 7.88 45.62
N ASP A 654 -14.42 9.15 45.32
CA ASP A 654 -14.61 10.21 46.28
C ASP A 654 -15.81 11.08 45.87
N ALA A 655 -16.71 11.37 46.78
CA ALA A 655 -17.93 12.15 46.52
C ALA A 655 -18.74 11.67 45.29
N GLY A 656 -18.73 10.36 44.99
CA GLY A 656 -19.46 9.75 43.88
C GLY A 656 -18.72 9.79 42.54
N TYR A 657 -17.50 10.34 42.46
CA TYR A 657 -16.70 10.43 41.26
C TYR A 657 -15.43 9.55 41.33
N PRO A 658 -14.97 8.96 40.22
CA PRO A 658 -13.73 8.20 40.22
C PRO A 658 -12.53 9.14 40.43
N VAL A 659 -11.65 8.80 41.35
CA VAL A 659 -10.46 9.60 41.70
C VAL A 659 -9.16 8.94 41.27
N GLY A 660 -9.24 7.79 40.57
CA GLY A 660 -8.10 7.05 40.12
C GLY A 660 -7.21 6.55 41.25
N GLY A 661 -6.31 5.64 40.93
CA GLY A 661 -5.34 5.09 41.86
C GLY A 661 -3.91 5.41 41.49
N THR A 662 -3.00 5.19 42.43
CA THR A 662 -1.55 5.33 42.21
C THR A 662 -0.85 4.00 41.93
N MET A 663 -1.55 2.90 42.05
CA MET A 663 -1.09 1.56 41.71
C MET A 663 -2.06 0.90 40.75
N LEU A 664 -1.57 0.30 39.69
CA LEU A 664 -2.36 -0.32 38.61
C LEU A 664 -1.87 -1.74 38.35
N SER A 665 -2.82 -2.66 38.17
CA SER A 665 -2.55 -3.98 37.59
C SER A 665 -3.67 -4.37 36.66
N ILE A 666 -3.31 -4.69 35.41
CA ILE A 666 -4.24 -5.17 34.37
C ILE A 666 -3.61 -6.37 33.66
N PHE A 667 -4.41 -7.40 33.52
CA PHE A 667 -4.10 -8.60 32.76
C PHE A 667 -5.19 -8.80 31.72
N SER A 668 -4.80 -9.06 30.47
CA SER A 668 -5.71 -9.33 29.36
C SER A 668 -5.26 -10.54 28.58
N PHE A 669 -6.21 -11.39 28.26
CA PHE A 669 -6.00 -12.56 27.43
C PHE A 669 -7.01 -12.54 26.28
N GLU A 670 -6.55 -12.75 25.03
CA GLU A 670 -7.42 -12.83 23.86
C GLU A 670 -7.13 -14.11 23.07
N TYR A 671 -8.18 -14.83 22.74
CA TYR A 671 -8.17 -15.89 21.75
C TYR A 671 -8.72 -15.33 20.43
N ARG A 672 -7.91 -15.34 19.38
CA ARG A 672 -8.14 -14.59 18.16
C ARG A 672 -8.26 -15.53 16.96
N LEU A 673 -9.25 -15.29 16.09
CA LEU A 673 -9.44 -15.96 14.80
C LEU A 673 -9.34 -14.94 13.68
N ARG A 674 -8.26 -14.97 12.90
CA ARG A 674 -8.06 -14.09 11.76
C ARG A 674 -8.68 -14.70 10.50
N LEU A 675 -9.89 -14.29 10.15
CA LEU A 675 -10.60 -14.77 8.97
C LEU A 675 -9.86 -14.39 7.68
N ASN A 676 -9.46 -13.14 7.58
CA ASN A 676 -8.64 -12.57 6.50
C ASN A 676 -7.79 -11.40 7.05
N PRO A 677 -6.93 -10.75 6.27
CA PRO A 677 -6.13 -9.62 6.75
C PRO A 677 -6.94 -8.49 7.37
N GLN A 678 -8.18 -8.26 6.92
CA GLN A 678 -9.02 -7.17 7.39
C GLN A 678 -9.94 -7.52 8.55
N ILE A 679 -10.23 -8.81 8.80
CA ILE A 679 -11.26 -9.23 9.76
C ILE A 679 -10.67 -10.21 10.75
N THR A 680 -10.71 -9.85 12.04
CA THR A 680 -10.34 -10.71 13.17
C THR A 680 -11.50 -10.79 14.16
N LEU A 681 -11.92 -11.99 14.49
CA LEU A 681 -12.83 -12.28 15.59
C LEU A 681 -12.00 -12.61 16.84
N LEU A 682 -12.50 -12.28 18.01
CA LEU A 682 -11.81 -12.60 19.26
C LEU A 682 -12.79 -12.89 20.39
N SER A 683 -12.34 -13.70 21.34
CA SER A 683 -12.88 -13.75 22.68
C SER A 683 -11.80 -13.28 23.66
N PHE A 684 -12.22 -12.67 24.74
CA PHE A 684 -11.28 -12.07 25.68
C PHE A 684 -11.67 -12.34 27.14
N PHE A 685 -10.65 -12.26 27.96
CA PHE A 685 -10.78 -12.20 29.43
C PHE A 685 -9.82 -11.12 29.95
N ASP A 686 -10.38 -10.13 30.65
CA ASP A 686 -9.64 -9.04 31.26
C ASP A 686 -9.81 -9.09 32.77
N ALA A 687 -8.75 -8.79 33.51
CA ALA A 687 -8.79 -8.68 34.97
C ALA A 687 -7.87 -7.53 35.40
N GLY A 688 -8.35 -6.62 36.23
CA GLY A 688 -7.52 -5.53 36.72
C GLY A 688 -8.18 -4.64 37.74
N ASN A 689 -7.38 -3.82 38.38
CA ASN A 689 -7.84 -2.84 39.37
C ASN A 689 -6.78 -1.74 39.55
N THR A 690 -7.16 -0.68 40.27
CA THR A 690 -6.24 0.36 40.74
C THR A 690 -6.51 0.70 42.21
N TRP A 691 -5.44 1.01 42.93
CA TRP A 691 -5.48 1.28 44.39
C TRP A 691 -4.74 2.58 44.70
N ASN A 692 -5.15 3.24 45.81
CA ASN A 692 -4.50 4.49 46.25
C ASN A 692 -3.18 4.29 46.99
N ARG A 693 -3.01 3.15 47.65
CA ARG A 693 -1.85 2.84 48.48
C ARG A 693 -1.38 1.41 48.26
N TYR A 694 -0.10 1.19 48.44
CA TYR A 694 0.52 -0.12 48.27
C TYR A 694 -0.08 -1.19 49.19
N GLU A 695 -0.41 -0.81 50.43
CA GLU A 695 -1.02 -1.69 51.46
C GLU A 695 -2.40 -2.22 51.06
N GLN A 696 -3.07 -1.53 50.13
CA GLN A 696 -4.40 -1.92 49.63
C GLN A 696 -4.33 -2.90 48.46
N PHE A 697 -3.12 -3.13 47.93
CA PHE A 697 -2.94 -4.03 46.80
C PHE A 697 -3.36 -5.44 47.11
N SER A 698 -4.25 -5.99 46.27
CA SER A 698 -4.70 -7.38 46.39
C SER A 698 -5.06 -7.94 45.01
N LEU A 699 -4.46 -9.06 44.67
CA LEU A 699 -4.82 -9.81 43.46
C LEU A 699 -6.24 -10.42 43.53
N SER A 700 -6.78 -10.62 44.72
CA SER A 700 -8.16 -11.11 44.90
C SER A 700 -9.22 -10.05 44.63
N ASP A 701 -8.84 -8.75 44.57
CA ASP A 701 -9.75 -7.63 44.29
C ASP A 701 -9.70 -7.17 42.80
N LEU A 702 -9.16 -7.99 41.94
CA LEU A 702 -9.18 -7.70 40.48
C LEU A 702 -10.62 -7.78 39.97
N LYS A 703 -11.05 -6.75 39.27
CA LYS A 703 -12.34 -6.69 38.57
C LYS A 703 -12.22 -7.44 37.24
N ARG A 704 -13.10 -8.43 37.05
CA ARG A 704 -13.01 -9.39 35.92
C ARG A 704 -14.05 -9.11 34.87
N GLY A 705 -13.66 -9.17 33.62
CA GLY A 705 -14.54 -9.06 32.46
C GLY A 705 -14.22 -10.08 31.40
N ALA A 706 -15.23 -10.61 30.74
CA ALA A 706 -15.03 -11.51 29.60
C ALA A 706 -16.02 -11.20 28.48
N GLY A 707 -15.69 -11.55 27.27
CA GLY A 707 -16.59 -11.26 26.16
C GLY A 707 -16.04 -11.68 24.79
N VAL A 708 -16.69 -11.15 23.78
CA VAL A 708 -16.35 -11.37 22.38
C VAL A 708 -16.18 -10.06 21.64
N GLY A 709 -15.41 -10.07 20.57
CA GLY A 709 -15.20 -8.86 19.78
C GLY A 709 -14.85 -9.12 18.33
N ILE A 710 -14.92 -8.06 17.56
CA ILE A 710 -14.51 -8.04 16.16
C ILE A 710 -13.55 -6.88 15.93
N ARG A 711 -12.54 -7.10 15.10
CA ARG A 711 -11.62 -6.09 14.61
C ARG A 711 -11.72 -6.03 13.09
N LEU A 712 -11.93 -4.82 12.57
CA LEU A 712 -12.02 -4.53 11.15
C LEU A 712 -10.93 -3.55 10.78
N GLU A 713 -9.99 -3.97 9.94
CA GLU A 713 -8.95 -3.10 9.41
C GLU A 713 -9.43 -2.52 8.08
N ILE A 714 -9.76 -1.22 8.08
CA ILE A 714 -10.26 -0.52 6.89
C ILE A 714 -9.13 0.38 6.36
N PRO A 715 -8.73 0.20 5.09
CA PRO A 715 -7.76 1.08 4.46
C PRO A 715 -8.15 2.56 4.64
N MET A 716 -7.19 3.41 5.00
CA MET A 716 -7.33 4.85 5.27
C MET A 716 -8.08 5.22 6.58
N LEU A 717 -8.90 4.35 7.16
CA LEU A 717 -9.61 4.62 8.41
C LEU A 717 -8.93 3.96 9.62
N GLY A 718 -8.04 2.98 9.39
CA GLY A 718 -7.38 2.24 10.46
C GLY A 718 -8.21 1.09 11.01
N LEU A 719 -7.97 0.74 12.27
CA LEU A 719 -8.60 -0.38 12.94
C LEU A 719 -9.90 0.07 13.63
N ILE A 720 -10.99 -0.66 13.38
CA ILE A 720 -12.28 -0.50 14.08
C ILE A 720 -12.47 -1.70 14.98
N GLY A 721 -12.74 -1.45 16.26
CA GLY A 721 -13.02 -2.47 17.27
C GLY A 721 -14.44 -2.35 17.79
N PHE A 722 -15.11 -3.48 17.88
CA PHE A 722 -16.37 -3.61 18.59
C PHE A 722 -16.27 -4.82 19.51
N ASP A 723 -16.45 -4.60 20.82
CA ASP A 723 -16.43 -5.62 21.86
C ASP A 723 -17.74 -5.61 22.63
N LEU A 724 -18.20 -6.78 23.02
CA LEU A 724 -19.30 -6.96 23.96
C LEU A 724 -18.75 -7.71 25.18
N GLY A 725 -18.59 -6.98 26.28
CA GLY A 725 -17.98 -7.47 27.51
C GLY A 725 -18.99 -7.64 28.62
N TYR A 726 -18.83 -8.68 29.42
CA TYR A 726 -19.60 -8.92 30.63
C TYR A 726 -18.73 -8.67 31.87
N GLY A 727 -19.10 -7.71 32.69
CA GLY A 727 -18.42 -7.38 33.95
C GLY A 727 -18.98 -8.20 35.12
N PHE A 728 -18.16 -9.08 35.69
CA PHE A 728 -18.56 -10.03 36.73
C PHE A 728 -18.68 -9.36 38.11
N ASP A 729 -17.83 -8.39 38.42
CA ASP A 729 -17.67 -7.81 39.75
C ASP A 729 -18.29 -6.40 39.86
N LYS A 730 -19.24 -6.08 38.97
CA LYS A 730 -20.07 -4.87 39.06
C LYS A 730 -21.10 -5.05 40.15
N SER A 731 -21.58 -3.96 40.75
CA SER A 731 -22.73 -3.97 41.70
C SER A 731 -23.97 -4.59 41.04
N ARG A 732 -24.12 -4.46 39.73
CA ARG A 732 -25.08 -5.16 38.87
C ARG A 732 -24.29 -5.76 37.69
N PRO A 733 -23.93 -7.06 37.76
CA PRO A 733 -23.28 -7.75 36.68
C PRO A 733 -24.08 -7.63 35.36
N GLY A 734 -23.41 -7.39 34.25
CA GLY A 734 -24.11 -7.20 32.98
C GLY A 734 -23.21 -6.91 31.82
N TRP A 735 -23.78 -6.95 30.61
CA TRP A 735 -23.11 -6.70 29.35
C TRP A 735 -22.87 -5.21 29.15
N GLU A 736 -21.70 -4.88 28.60
CA GLU A 736 -21.28 -3.54 28.24
C GLU A 736 -20.74 -3.56 26.79
N PRO A 737 -21.33 -2.79 25.86
CA PRO A 737 -20.80 -2.65 24.53
C PRO A 737 -19.65 -1.64 24.54
N HIS A 738 -18.57 -1.98 23.81
CA HIS A 738 -17.42 -1.12 23.63
C HIS A 738 -17.16 -0.92 22.15
N PHE A 739 -16.96 0.31 21.73
CA PHE A 739 -16.64 0.69 20.37
C PHE A 739 -15.40 1.55 20.35
N GLN A 740 -14.48 1.25 19.44
CA GLN A 740 -13.27 2.03 19.21
C GLN A 740 -13.05 2.25 17.71
N LEU A 741 -12.61 3.43 17.36
CA LEU A 741 -12.24 3.81 16.01
C LEU A 741 -10.89 4.53 16.06
N GLY A 742 -9.93 4.10 15.22
CA GLY A 742 -8.61 4.72 15.14
C GLY A 742 -7.47 3.81 15.55
N THR A 743 -6.35 4.38 15.97
CA THR A 743 -5.08 3.67 16.21
C THR A 743 -4.85 3.23 17.67
N THR A 744 -5.77 3.51 18.57
CA THR A 744 -5.60 3.26 20.02
C THR A 744 -6.27 1.94 20.42
N PHE A 745 -5.52 0.84 20.29
CA PHE A 745 -5.98 -0.51 20.71
C PHE A 745 -4.99 -1.18 21.65
#